data_15f2189f854889e9beb400929c12fc58
#
_entry.id   15f2189f854889e9beb400929c12fc58
#
_cell.length_a   1.000
_cell.length_b   1.000
_cell.length_c   1.000
_cell.angle_alpha   90.00
_cell.angle_beta   90.00
_cell.angle_gamma   90.00
#
_symmetry.space_group_name_H-M   'P 1'
#
loop_
_entity.id
_entity.type
_entity.pdbx_description
1 polymer ?
#
loop_
_entity_poly.entity_id
_entity_poly.type
_entity_poly.pdbx_seq_one_letter_code
_entity_poly.pdbx_strand_id
1 'polypeptide(L)'
;MSQAPPDDHAALERHILQLVGQLVGELRPGSAAAGIGPGDSLERELGIGSLERIELLTRIEHGVGVRLADSVMAGADTPADLVRAVVASEPAVAETLPSVLAPVGAAVPAPASAQTLLDVLHWQAQTAPERTHIFLRQEDGTEHAITYAWLWRRAVKVATALRSRGIGRRDTVTIMLRTEAAFFPAFFGTLLAGAIPVPIYPPFRADRIAEYAQRQVGILSNAGTRLMITFAEVERLAGVLRGQIPTLATVTTLDDLAPATDDSGPLPARPPVWLTAEDPALIQYTSGSTGQPKGVLLTHANLLANIRAVGEGIEVCPDDVAVSWLPLYHDMGLIGAWLAMLYFGVPVTILSPLAFLSRPARWLWAIHAHRATLSVAPNFAFDLCVNKVTNEEIEGLDLSSLRVVLNGSEAVLPETLTRFADRFGPAGFGPDAMRPVYGLAECTVGLTFTPRRHPWRVDRVTRGFHETGQAVPTTDADALAFVSCGGALPKHHIRIVDQTGAALAERTEGRIQFRGPSVMAGYYRNQTATRAVTTDDGWIDSGDLGYQADAELFLTGRRKDVVIKGGRNIYPHEAEAVVATIEGIRKGCIAVFGVADAALGTERLVVVAETRETAATVREELQQRILERVADALGVPPDTVVLARPGTVLKTSSGKVRRGATREAYLVGTLDRGAGSMTRQWLTLGWHAVVARGRRAADLLLRLSFTTYIVALTLVSVPPLWALVRMSGQPATARRLLKRFSRFVVAMSGCRLEVRGLEHLRELGPAIFVANHASYFDAVLVLATLPATLRFAAKARLATHPVLGTLIPRAGYITIEKTKLSEQMEGADEVSAALGAGESMFVFPEGTFVRAPGLLPFRLGAFRAAVETARPLVPVAISGTRHIFPAGTLLLRPGRIILAIQTPLRPRGNGWDETVRLRDEARRAITREVGEVAG
;
A
#
# COMPACT_ATOMS: atom_id res chain seq x y z
N MET A 1 -22.47 41.95 15.12
CA MET A 1 -21.63 43.11 14.72
C MET A 1 -20.21 42.58 14.57
N SER A 2 -19.83 42.27 13.33
CA SER A 2 -18.47 41.79 13.00
C SER A 2 -17.50 42.97 13.17
N GLN A 3 -16.53 42.85 14.10
CA GLN A 3 -15.40 43.79 14.19
C GLN A 3 -14.43 43.45 13.05
N ALA A 4 -14.01 44.41 12.27
CA ALA A 4 -12.93 44.30 11.32
C ALA A 4 -11.65 43.85 12.02
N PRO A 5 -10.73 43.11 11.35
CA PRO A 5 -9.48 42.65 11.96
C PRO A 5 -8.68 43.85 12.47
N PRO A 6 -8.05 43.75 13.66
CA PRO A 6 -7.26 44.82 14.22
C PRO A 6 -6.04 45.12 13.33
N ASP A 7 -5.92 46.36 12.90
CA ASP A 7 -4.77 46.89 12.12
C ASP A 7 -3.40 46.77 12.83
N ASP A 8 -3.39 46.39 14.11
CA ASP A 8 -2.20 46.25 14.95
C ASP A 8 -1.86 44.76 15.17
N HIS A 9 -0.79 44.28 14.56
CA HIS A 9 -0.26 42.92 14.70
C HIS A 9 -0.06 42.50 16.17
N ALA A 10 0.33 43.42 17.03
CA ALA A 10 0.51 43.14 18.46
C ALA A 10 -0.84 42.98 19.21
N ALA A 11 -1.91 43.62 18.74
CA ALA A 11 -3.24 43.41 19.28
C ALA A 11 -3.81 42.07 18.89
N LEU A 12 -3.61 41.65 17.63
CA LEU A 12 -3.97 40.34 17.13
C LEU A 12 -3.24 39.23 17.88
N GLU A 13 -1.93 39.34 18.04
CA GLU A 13 -1.12 38.37 18.78
C GLU A 13 -1.62 38.21 20.22
N ARG A 14 -1.87 39.32 20.93
CA ARG A 14 -2.46 39.27 22.27
C ARG A 14 -3.82 38.60 22.31
N HIS A 15 -4.69 38.88 21.34
CA HIS A 15 -6.01 38.27 21.26
C HIS A 15 -5.92 36.74 21.02
N ILE A 16 -5.05 36.29 20.11
CA ILE A 16 -4.82 34.85 19.87
C ILE A 16 -4.25 34.15 21.07
N LEU A 17 -3.25 34.78 21.75
CA LEU A 17 -2.68 34.27 23.00
C LEU A 17 -3.75 34.17 24.10
N GLN A 18 -4.69 35.13 24.16
CA GLN A 18 -5.82 35.09 25.08
C GLN A 18 -6.77 33.90 24.77
N LEU A 19 -7.13 33.70 23.51
CA LEU A 19 -7.98 32.56 23.11
C LEU A 19 -7.28 31.20 23.39
N VAL A 20 -5.99 31.10 23.10
CA VAL A 20 -5.17 29.93 23.46
C VAL A 20 -5.18 29.75 24.99
N GLY A 21 -5.00 30.83 25.75
CA GLY A 21 -5.00 30.81 27.22
C GLY A 21 -6.34 30.39 27.82
N GLN A 22 -7.44 30.87 27.25
CA GLN A 22 -8.81 30.46 27.65
C GLN A 22 -9.01 28.94 27.41
N LEU A 23 -8.66 28.45 26.21
CA LEU A 23 -8.78 27.03 25.92
C LEU A 23 -7.88 26.19 26.83
N VAL A 24 -6.63 26.60 27.07
CA VAL A 24 -5.72 25.91 27.99
C VAL A 24 -6.29 25.89 29.41
N GLY A 25 -6.86 27.02 29.88
CA GLY A 25 -7.51 27.12 31.19
C GLY A 25 -8.71 26.19 31.34
N GLU A 26 -9.55 26.06 30.30
CA GLU A 26 -10.67 25.12 30.27
C GLU A 26 -10.19 23.64 30.25
N LEU A 27 -9.09 23.38 29.56
CA LEU A 27 -8.47 22.07 29.49
C LEU A 27 -7.69 21.67 30.74
N ARG A 28 -7.32 22.65 31.58
CA ARG A 28 -6.54 22.49 32.82
C ARG A 28 -7.13 23.35 33.95
N PRO A 29 -8.29 23.01 34.51
CA PRO A 29 -8.87 23.72 35.62
C PRO A 29 -7.91 23.71 36.82
N GLY A 30 -7.50 24.92 37.26
CA GLY A 30 -6.59 25.10 38.42
C GLY A 30 -5.11 25.32 38.10
N SER A 31 -4.66 25.22 36.85
CA SER A 31 -3.34 25.73 36.47
C SER A 31 -3.47 27.21 36.08
N ALA A 32 -2.91 28.09 36.90
CA ALA A 32 -2.75 29.51 36.50
C ALA A 32 -2.03 29.51 35.14
N ALA A 33 -2.56 30.29 34.17
CA ALA A 33 -1.93 30.48 32.88
C ALA A 33 -0.56 31.16 33.09
N ALA A 34 0.44 30.39 33.44
CA ALA A 34 1.83 30.84 33.40
C ALA A 34 2.10 31.27 31.97
N GLY A 35 2.52 32.50 31.77
CA GLY A 35 2.52 33.21 30.50
C GLY A 35 2.80 32.35 29.27
N ILE A 36 1.76 32.19 28.46
CA ILE A 36 1.86 31.47 27.20
C ILE A 36 2.65 32.32 26.22
N GLY A 37 3.76 31.80 25.75
CA GLY A 37 4.61 32.46 24.77
C GLY A 37 4.16 32.22 23.33
N PRO A 38 4.46 33.15 22.41
CA PRO A 38 4.10 32.94 20.98
C PRO A 38 4.84 31.79 20.33
N GLY A 39 5.93 31.29 20.92
CA GLY A 39 6.73 30.15 20.43
C GLY A 39 6.40 28.81 21.08
N ASP A 40 5.48 28.76 22.05
CA ASP A 40 5.14 27.52 22.75
C ASP A 40 4.43 26.51 21.81
N SER A 41 4.81 25.25 21.89
CA SER A 41 4.16 24.23 21.08
C SER A 41 2.73 23.95 21.55
N LEU A 42 1.75 24.11 20.64
CA LEU A 42 0.34 23.89 20.93
C LEU A 42 0.10 22.48 21.51
N GLU A 43 0.76 21.46 20.99
CA GLU A 43 0.54 20.08 21.44
C GLU A 43 1.39 19.69 22.65
N ARG A 44 2.69 20.02 22.67
CA ARG A 44 3.63 19.53 23.68
C ARG A 44 3.57 20.31 24.98
N GLU A 45 3.57 21.62 24.86
CA GLU A 45 3.65 22.55 26.02
C GLU A 45 2.26 22.94 26.50
N LEU A 46 1.36 23.22 25.54
CA LEU A 46 0.02 23.67 25.86
C LEU A 46 -1.02 22.54 25.91
N GLY A 47 -0.70 21.32 25.41
CA GLY A 47 -1.56 20.15 25.46
C GLY A 47 -2.76 20.20 24.51
N ILE A 48 -2.72 21.09 23.50
CA ILE A 48 -3.76 21.27 22.49
C ILE A 48 -3.52 20.24 21.37
N GLY A 49 -4.21 19.10 21.41
CA GLY A 49 -4.12 18.08 20.39
C GLY A 49 -5.01 18.33 19.18
N SER A 50 -5.13 17.35 18.30
CA SER A 50 -5.84 17.53 17.02
C SER A 50 -7.30 17.93 17.18
N LEU A 51 -8.02 17.36 18.17
CA LEU A 51 -9.43 17.71 18.42
C LEU A 51 -9.57 19.09 19.06
N GLU A 52 -8.71 19.41 20.01
CA GLU A 52 -8.73 20.73 20.68
C GLU A 52 -8.22 21.83 19.76
N ARG A 53 -7.36 21.48 18.80
CA ARG A 53 -6.91 22.42 17.76
C ARG A 53 -8.07 22.84 16.85
N ILE A 54 -8.99 21.94 16.54
CA ILE A 54 -10.25 22.28 15.83
C ILE A 54 -11.01 23.35 16.63
N GLU A 55 -11.21 23.12 17.93
CA GLU A 55 -11.90 24.06 18.81
C GLU A 55 -11.21 25.41 18.85
N LEU A 56 -9.87 25.42 18.96
CA LEU A 56 -9.07 26.65 18.97
C LEU A 56 -9.23 27.43 17.66
N LEU A 57 -9.12 26.75 16.51
CA LEU A 57 -9.28 27.40 15.21
C LEU A 57 -10.67 27.97 15.05
N THR A 58 -11.71 27.24 15.47
CA THR A 58 -13.10 27.74 15.47
C THR A 58 -13.25 29.00 16.32
N ARG A 59 -12.68 29.05 17.52
CA ARG A 59 -12.69 30.24 18.39
C ARG A 59 -11.94 31.43 17.77
N ILE A 60 -10.81 31.18 17.13
CA ILE A 60 -10.04 32.20 16.41
C ILE A 60 -10.86 32.76 15.26
N GLU A 61 -11.45 31.91 14.44
CA GLU A 61 -12.30 32.30 13.31
C GLU A 61 -13.47 33.19 13.77
N HIS A 62 -14.19 32.78 14.83
CA HIS A 62 -15.28 33.58 15.40
C HIS A 62 -14.82 34.87 16.07
N GLY A 63 -13.70 34.83 16.83
CA GLY A 63 -13.20 35.96 17.58
C GLY A 63 -12.58 37.05 16.71
N VAL A 64 -11.98 36.68 15.58
CA VAL A 64 -11.30 37.61 14.68
C VAL A 64 -12.15 37.91 13.42
N GLY A 65 -13.18 37.10 13.12
CA GLY A 65 -14.01 37.30 11.93
C GLY A 65 -13.32 36.91 10.62
N VAL A 66 -12.39 35.97 10.67
CA VAL A 66 -11.65 35.45 9.51
C VAL A 66 -11.95 33.98 9.30
N ARG A 67 -11.62 33.47 8.12
CA ARG A 67 -11.67 32.02 7.84
C ARG A 67 -10.25 31.49 7.65
N LEU A 68 -9.87 30.48 8.43
CA LEU A 68 -8.58 29.84 8.35
C LEU A 68 -8.62 28.68 7.35
N ALA A 69 -7.56 28.55 6.53
CA ALA A 69 -7.42 27.40 5.65
C ALA A 69 -7.26 26.11 6.45
N ASP A 70 -7.83 25.00 5.97
CA ASP A 70 -7.76 23.68 6.63
C ASP A 70 -6.30 23.20 6.83
N SER A 71 -5.38 23.69 5.99
CA SER A 71 -3.94 23.44 6.12
C SER A 71 -3.34 23.99 7.41
N VAL A 72 -3.95 25.00 8.03
CA VAL A 72 -3.53 25.59 9.33
C VAL A 72 -3.67 24.57 10.45
N MET A 73 -4.69 23.71 10.38
CA MET A 73 -4.89 22.62 11.34
C MET A 73 -3.68 21.68 11.43
N ALA A 74 -3.05 21.40 10.29
CA ALA A 74 -1.89 20.50 10.21
C ALA A 74 -0.55 21.24 10.35
N GLY A 75 -0.48 22.51 9.93
CA GLY A 75 0.75 23.27 9.77
C GLY A 75 1.08 24.23 10.93
N ALA A 76 0.10 24.72 11.68
CA ALA A 76 0.33 25.61 12.79
C ALA A 76 0.74 24.82 14.05
N ASP A 77 1.95 25.02 14.53
CA ASP A 77 2.51 24.30 15.70
C ASP A 77 2.67 25.19 16.93
N THR A 78 2.61 26.51 16.72
CA THR A 78 2.76 27.55 17.77
C THR A 78 1.67 28.63 17.64
N PRO A 79 1.38 29.40 18.69
CA PRO A 79 0.53 30.60 18.61
C PRO A 79 1.00 31.59 17.53
N ALA A 80 2.32 31.77 17.35
CA ALA A 80 2.86 32.61 16.29
C ALA A 80 2.51 32.11 14.87
N ASP A 81 2.38 30.79 14.66
CA ASP A 81 1.90 30.22 13.39
C ASP A 81 0.44 30.59 13.15
N LEU A 82 -0.39 30.54 14.20
CA LEU A 82 -1.79 30.95 14.13
C LEU A 82 -1.94 32.45 13.81
N VAL A 83 -1.13 33.31 14.41
CA VAL A 83 -1.10 34.74 14.06
C VAL A 83 -0.78 34.92 12.58
N ARG A 84 0.26 34.24 12.06
CA ARG A 84 0.63 34.32 10.65
C ARG A 84 -0.49 33.81 9.74
N ALA A 85 -1.18 32.75 10.14
CA ALA A 85 -2.29 32.19 9.39
C ALA A 85 -3.48 33.16 9.32
N VAL A 86 -3.81 33.83 10.43
CA VAL A 86 -4.87 34.85 10.48
C VAL A 86 -4.53 36.07 9.61
N VAL A 87 -3.27 36.54 9.67
CA VAL A 87 -2.80 37.65 8.81
C VAL A 87 -2.87 37.31 7.33
N ALA A 88 -2.67 36.05 6.96
CA ALA A 88 -2.72 35.56 5.59
C ALA A 88 -4.14 35.18 5.15
N SER A 89 -5.15 35.23 6.04
CA SER A 89 -6.52 34.79 5.73
C SER A 89 -7.39 35.92 5.23
N GLU A 90 -8.41 35.56 4.46
CA GLU A 90 -9.45 36.48 3.98
C GLU A 90 -10.57 36.64 5.04
N PRO A 91 -11.33 37.75 5.01
CA PRO A 91 -12.51 37.93 5.88
C PRO A 91 -13.49 36.76 5.74
N ALA A 92 -14.07 36.33 6.85
CA ALA A 92 -15.04 35.24 6.87
C ALA A 92 -16.25 35.60 6.02
N VAL A 93 -16.37 35.05 4.83
CA VAL A 93 -17.62 34.98 4.06
C VAL A 93 -18.41 33.83 4.65
N ALA A 94 -19.69 34.05 4.98
CA ALA A 94 -20.58 33.01 5.45
C ALA A 94 -20.60 31.87 4.40
N GLU A 95 -20.26 30.65 4.83
CA GLU A 95 -20.34 29.49 3.97
C GLU A 95 -21.81 29.32 3.58
N THR A 96 -22.15 29.64 2.32
CA THR A 96 -23.49 29.39 1.82
C THR A 96 -23.72 27.90 1.89
N LEU A 97 -24.72 27.49 2.68
CA LEU A 97 -25.14 26.09 2.74
C LEU A 97 -25.46 25.64 1.30
N PRO A 98 -24.86 24.56 0.82
CA PRO A 98 -25.03 24.15 -0.57
C PRO A 98 -26.51 23.78 -0.80
N SER A 99 -27.12 24.41 -1.80
CA SER A 99 -28.41 23.96 -2.32
C SER A 99 -28.26 22.61 -3.03
N VAL A 100 -29.37 21.85 -3.08
CA VAL A 100 -29.39 20.58 -3.80
C VAL A 100 -28.95 20.77 -5.26
N LEU A 101 -27.91 20.06 -5.68
CA LEU A 101 -27.37 20.16 -7.03
C LEU A 101 -28.21 19.34 -8.02
N ALA A 102 -28.22 19.75 -9.29
CA ALA A 102 -28.92 19.02 -10.34
C ALA A 102 -28.33 17.61 -10.52
N PRO A 103 -29.16 16.59 -10.82
CA PRO A 103 -28.69 15.23 -11.01
C PRO A 103 -27.69 15.14 -12.16
N VAL A 104 -26.63 14.38 -11.96
CA VAL A 104 -25.63 14.06 -13.00
C VAL A 104 -26.28 13.14 -14.03
N GLY A 105 -26.31 13.49 -15.30
CA GLY A 105 -26.99 12.84 -16.44
C GLY A 105 -27.07 11.30 -16.42
N ALA A 106 -27.58 10.67 -17.48
CA ALA A 106 -27.89 9.24 -17.51
C ALA A 106 -26.72 8.32 -17.08
N ALA A 107 -27.04 7.28 -16.34
CA ALA A 107 -26.07 6.30 -15.85
C ALA A 107 -25.34 5.58 -17.00
N VAL A 108 -24.07 5.25 -16.80
CA VAL A 108 -23.25 4.50 -17.76
C VAL A 108 -23.12 3.05 -17.26
N PRO A 109 -23.38 2.04 -18.10
CA PRO A 109 -23.23 0.65 -17.68
C PRO A 109 -21.76 0.32 -17.37
N ALA A 110 -21.55 -0.51 -16.35
CA ALA A 110 -20.22 -0.94 -15.96
C ALA A 110 -19.57 -1.83 -17.06
N PRO A 111 -18.28 -1.68 -17.35
CA PRO A 111 -17.57 -2.45 -18.37
C PRO A 111 -17.27 -3.87 -17.90
N ALA A 112 -18.24 -4.79 -17.99
CA ALA A 112 -18.13 -6.16 -17.47
C ALA A 112 -16.94 -6.95 -18.08
N SER A 113 -16.57 -6.65 -19.34
CA SER A 113 -15.45 -7.28 -20.04
C SER A 113 -14.08 -6.68 -19.73
N ALA A 114 -14.00 -5.59 -18.97
CA ALA A 114 -12.74 -4.95 -18.62
C ALA A 114 -11.81 -5.92 -17.86
N GLN A 115 -10.57 -6.01 -18.31
CA GLN A 115 -9.52 -6.82 -17.69
C GLN A 115 -8.52 -5.97 -16.91
N THR A 116 -8.46 -4.68 -17.19
CA THR A 116 -7.57 -3.73 -16.51
C THR A 116 -8.33 -2.47 -16.09
N LEU A 117 -7.79 -1.74 -15.11
CA LEU A 117 -8.31 -0.40 -14.75
C LEU A 117 -8.24 0.59 -15.92
N LEU A 118 -7.30 0.37 -16.85
CA LEU A 118 -7.20 1.20 -18.06
C LEU A 118 -8.35 0.97 -19.02
N ASP A 119 -8.84 -0.27 -19.10
CA ASP A 119 -10.03 -0.59 -19.90
C ASP A 119 -11.25 0.11 -19.33
N VAL A 120 -11.35 0.16 -17.98
CA VAL A 120 -12.45 0.85 -17.28
C VAL A 120 -12.46 2.35 -17.61
N LEU A 121 -11.34 3.04 -17.37
CA LEU A 121 -11.28 4.49 -17.63
C LEU A 121 -11.48 4.81 -19.12
N HIS A 122 -10.90 4.02 -20.01
CA HIS A 122 -11.05 4.21 -21.45
C HIS A 122 -12.50 4.02 -21.90
N TRP A 123 -13.17 2.99 -21.38
CA TRP A 123 -14.61 2.77 -21.63
C TRP A 123 -15.46 3.96 -21.18
N GLN A 124 -15.27 4.45 -19.96
CA GLN A 124 -16.01 5.59 -19.42
C GLN A 124 -15.77 6.85 -20.25
N ALA A 125 -14.50 7.12 -20.62
CA ALA A 125 -14.13 8.28 -21.42
C ALA A 125 -14.70 8.21 -22.84
N GLN A 126 -14.87 7.03 -23.42
CA GLN A 126 -15.50 6.87 -24.74
C GLN A 126 -17.02 6.94 -24.69
N THR A 127 -17.64 6.36 -23.63
CA THR A 127 -19.09 6.23 -23.54
C THR A 127 -19.76 7.51 -23.07
N ALA A 128 -19.16 8.22 -22.12
CA ALA A 128 -19.71 9.45 -21.55
C ALA A 128 -18.59 10.49 -21.25
N PRO A 129 -17.88 10.99 -22.26
CA PRO A 129 -16.70 11.82 -22.09
C PRO A 129 -16.89 13.04 -21.19
N GLU A 130 -18.00 13.76 -21.36
CA GLU A 130 -18.27 15.01 -20.64
C GLU A 130 -19.01 14.80 -19.32
N ARG A 131 -19.35 13.55 -18.97
CA ARG A 131 -19.96 13.26 -17.67
C ARG A 131 -18.96 13.52 -16.56
N THR A 132 -19.37 14.27 -15.54
CA THR A 132 -18.58 14.47 -14.34
C THR A 132 -18.50 13.17 -13.54
N HIS A 133 -17.28 12.72 -13.32
CA HIS A 133 -17.00 11.58 -12.45
C HIS A 133 -16.72 12.02 -11.02
N ILE A 134 -15.91 13.10 -10.86
CA ILE A 134 -15.49 13.56 -9.54
C ILE A 134 -15.89 15.04 -9.37
N PHE A 135 -16.55 15.32 -8.26
CA PHE A 135 -16.71 16.67 -7.73
C PHE A 135 -15.68 16.83 -6.60
N LEU A 136 -14.57 17.49 -6.91
CA LEU A 136 -13.51 17.72 -5.93
C LEU A 136 -13.82 19.01 -5.17
N ARG A 137 -14.23 18.86 -3.90
CA ARG A 137 -14.59 19.99 -3.06
C ARG A 137 -13.34 20.62 -2.45
N GLN A 138 -13.15 21.91 -2.72
CA GLN A 138 -12.05 22.71 -2.21
C GLN A 138 -12.30 23.17 -0.77
N GLU A 139 -11.28 23.72 -0.13
CA GLU A 139 -11.36 24.22 1.25
C GLU A 139 -12.33 25.40 1.39
N ASP A 140 -12.47 26.22 0.35
CA ASP A 140 -13.40 27.35 0.28
C ASP A 140 -14.88 26.95 0.02
N GLY A 141 -15.12 25.64 -0.15
CA GLY A 141 -16.45 25.10 -0.45
C GLY A 141 -16.80 25.06 -1.94
N THR A 142 -15.96 25.59 -2.83
CA THR A 142 -16.14 25.45 -4.27
C THR A 142 -15.88 24.03 -4.72
N GLU A 143 -16.49 23.63 -5.85
CA GLU A 143 -16.31 22.29 -6.40
C GLU A 143 -15.69 22.36 -7.80
N HIS A 144 -14.62 21.56 -7.98
CA HIS A 144 -14.00 21.38 -9.28
C HIS A 144 -14.50 20.07 -9.90
N ALA A 145 -15.23 20.17 -11.02
CA ALA A 145 -15.74 19.03 -11.74
C ALA A 145 -14.66 18.40 -12.63
N ILE A 146 -14.44 17.10 -12.45
CA ILE A 146 -13.50 16.31 -13.25
C ILE A 146 -14.30 15.34 -14.10
N THR A 147 -14.29 15.53 -15.42
CA THR A 147 -14.96 14.64 -16.37
C THR A 147 -14.07 13.46 -16.73
N TYR A 148 -14.67 12.40 -17.29
CA TYR A 148 -13.91 11.26 -17.79
C TYR A 148 -12.97 11.66 -18.92
N ALA A 149 -13.39 12.57 -19.80
CA ALA A 149 -12.55 13.08 -20.88
C ALA A 149 -11.34 13.86 -20.38
N TRP A 150 -11.54 14.76 -19.41
CA TRP A 150 -10.43 15.48 -18.78
C TRP A 150 -9.43 14.53 -18.15
N LEU A 151 -9.91 13.56 -17.36
CA LEU A 151 -9.05 12.59 -16.68
C LEU A 151 -8.25 11.76 -17.69
N TRP A 152 -8.88 11.30 -18.77
CA TRP A 152 -8.19 10.55 -19.81
C TRP A 152 -7.12 11.37 -20.51
N ARG A 153 -7.44 12.59 -20.95
CA ARG A 153 -6.48 13.48 -21.64
C ARG A 153 -5.27 13.77 -20.77
N ARG A 154 -5.51 14.14 -19.51
CA ARG A 154 -4.43 14.42 -18.55
C ARG A 154 -3.58 13.18 -18.26
N ALA A 155 -4.19 12.02 -18.05
CA ALA A 155 -3.48 10.77 -17.83
C ALA A 155 -2.58 10.38 -19.02
N VAL A 156 -3.02 10.58 -20.26
CA VAL A 156 -2.21 10.32 -21.46
C VAL A 156 -1.01 11.28 -21.53
N LYS A 157 -1.18 12.57 -21.20
CA LYS A 157 -0.08 13.55 -21.13
C LYS A 157 0.96 13.13 -20.10
N VAL A 158 0.51 12.75 -18.89
CA VAL A 158 1.39 12.27 -17.81
C VAL A 158 2.14 11.00 -18.25
N ALA A 159 1.47 10.05 -18.88
CA ALA A 159 2.11 8.84 -19.39
C ALA A 159 3.21 9.13 -20.42
N THR A 160 2.95 10.06 -21.33
CA THR A 160 3.92 10.49 -22.33
C THR A 160 5.15 11.12 -21.67
N ALA A 161 4.93 12.00 -20.70
CA ALA A 161 6.00 12.66 -19.95
C ALA A 161 6.82 11.68 -19.08
N LEU A 162 6.19 10.66 -18.50
CA LEU A 162 6.88 9.60 -17.77
C LEU A 162 7.75 8.76 -18.70
N ARG A 163 7.23 8.38 -19.87
CA ARG A 163 7.98 7.61 -20.87
C ARG A 163 9.17 8.36 -21.42
N SER A 164 9.03 9.67 -21.69
CA SER A 164 10.15 10.50 -22.15
C SER A 164 11.29 10.56 -21.12
N ARG A 165 10.97 10.39 -19.82
CA ARG A 165 11.95 10.28 -18.72
C ARG A 165 12.44 8.85 -18.49
N GLY A 166 12.13 7.91 -19.39
CA GLY A 166 12.57 6.52 -19.33
C GLY A 166 11.85 5.68 -18.28
N ILE A 167 10.67 6.11 -17.82
CA ILE A 167 9.79 5.30 -16.96
C ILE A 167 8.98 4.37 -17.88
N GLY A 168 8.92 3.09 -17.53
CA GLY A 168 8.25 2.08 -18.34
C GLY A 168 7.77 0.89 -17.54
N ARG A 169 7.54 -0.21 -18.25
CA ARG A 169 6.90 -1.42 -17.68
C ARG A 169 7.59 -1.90 -16.42
N ARG A 170 6.80 -2.05 -15.34
CA ARG A 170 7.21 -2.51 -14.00
C ARG A 170 8.17 -1.58 -13.24
N ASP A 171 8.47 -0.39 -13.74
CA ASP A 171 9.05 0.65 -12.91
C ASP A 171 8.00 1.11 -11.88
N THR A 172 8.44 1.57 -10.74
CA THR A 172 7.54 2.09 -9.70
C THR A 172 7.61 3.61 -9.68
N VAL A 173 6.45 4.23 -9.66
CA VAL A 173 6.29 5.69 -9.51
C VAL A 173 5.56 5.95 -8.20
N THR A 174 6.21 6.66 -7.30
CA THR A 174 5.57 7.04 -6.04
C THR A 174 4.75 8.31 -6.23
N ILE A 175 3.52 8.28 -5.71
CA ILE A 175 2.58 9.40 -5.72
C ILE A 175 2.42 9.89 -4.30
N MET A 176 3.05 11.02 -3.97
CA MET A 176 2.97 11.69 -2.67
C MET A 176 2.21 13.02 -2.86
N LEU A 177 0.92 12.92 -3.13
CA LEU A 177 0.03 14.05 -3.34
C LEU A 177 -1.05 14.10 -2.26
N ARG A 178 -1.59 15.29 -2.02
CA ARG A 178 -2.79 15.49 -1.22
C ARG A 178 -4.02 14.99 -1.99
N THR A 179 -5.20 15.11 -1.40
CA THR A 179 -6.47 14.89 -2.12
C THR A 179 -6.72 16.12 -3.00
N GLU A 180 -6.21 16.09 -4.20
CA GLU A 180 -6.21 17.19 -5.18
C GLU A 180 -6.35 16.65 -6.61
N ALA A 181 -6.71 17.50 -7.56
CA ALA A 181 -6.98 17.11 -8.95
C ALA A 181 -5.78 16.40 -9.61
N ALA A 182 -4.56 16.76 -9.23
CA ALA A 182 -3.32 16.17 -9.72
C ALA A 182 -3.17 14.67 -9.43
N PHE A 183 -3.78 14.17 -8.35
CA PHE A 183 -3.68 12.77 -7.93
C PHE A 183 -4.22 11.81 -8.99
N PHE A 184 -5.37 12.12 -9.57
CA PHE A 184 -6.10 11.24 -10.47
C PHE A 184 -5.35 10.97 -11.78
N PRO A 185 -4.88 11.99 -12.53
CA PRO A 185 -4.08 11.77 -13.73
C PRO A 185 -2.67 11.24 -13.41
N ALA A 186 -2.08 11.52 -12.25
CA ALA A 186 -0.81 10.92 -11.84
C ALA A 186 -0.94 9.40 -11.68
N PHE A 187 -2.03 8.92 -11.08
CA PHE A 187 -2.31 7.49 -10.91
C PHE A 187 -2.50 6.79 -12.26
N PHE A 188 -3.44 7.25 -13.08
CA PHE A 188 -3.72 6.62 -14.37
C PHE A 188 -2.60 6.84 -15.40
N GLY A 189 -1.93 7.99 -15.38
CA GLY A 189 -0.77 8.23 -16.23
C GLY A 189 0.38 7.29 -15.93
N THR A 190 0.57 6.93 -14.67
CA THR A 190 1.55 5.91 -14.26
C THR A 190 1.20 4.54 -14.84
N LEU A 191 -0.05 4.11 -14.74
CA LEU A 191 -0.52 2.86 -15.34
C LEU A 191 -0.41 2.88 -16.88
N LEU A 192 -0.80 3.99 -17.52
CA LEU A 192 -0.66 4.16 -18.96
C LEU A 192 0.79 4.17 -19.44
N ALA A 193 1.75 4.55 -18.61
CA ALA A 193 3.17 4.39 -18.87
C ALA A 193 3.65 2.92 -18.77
N GLY A 194 2.81 2.03 -18.21
CA GLY A 194 3.15 0.65 -17.89
C GLY A 194 3.87 0.50 -16.56
N ALA A 195 3.94 1.57 -15.77
CA ALA A 195 4.55 1.59 -14.45
C ALA A 195 3.52 1.29 -13.35
N ILE A 196 4.00 1.03 -12.14
CA ILE A 196 3.18 0.67 -11.00
C ILE A 196 3.07 1.89 -10.07
N PRO A 197 1.88 2.44 -9.83
CA PRO A 197 1.67 3.51 -8.87
C PRO A 197 1.88 3.01 -7.45
N VAL A 198 2.51 3.85 -6.62
CA VAL A 198 2.77 3.62 -5.21
C VAL A 198 2.28 4.85 -4.44
N PRO A 199 0.99 4.95 -4.12
CA PRO A 199 0.47 6.05 -3.33
C PRO A 199 1.01 5.99 -1.91
N ILE A 200 1.49 7.13 -1.41
CA ILE A 200 1.97 7.28 -0.04
C ILE A 200 1.45 8.59 0.57
N TYR A 201 1.30 8.59 1.88
CA TYR A 201 0.79 9.77 2.56
C TYR A 201 1.82 10.91 2.58
N PRO A 202 1.36 12.17 2.38
CA PRO A 202 2.20 13.35 2.51
C PRO A 202 2.53 13.64 3.99
N PRO A 203 3.57 14.45 4.30
CA PRO A 203 3.82 14.89 5.66
C PRO A 203 2.69 15.81 6.16
N PHE A 204 2.08 15.43 7.30
CA PHE A 204 1.03 16.22 7.92
C PHE A 204 1.55 17.07 9.09
N ARG A 205 2.73 16.76 9.63
CA ARG A 205 3.25 17.40 10.83
C ARG A 205 4.73 17.71 10.68
N ALA A 206 5.08 18.98 10.84
CA ALA A 206 6.46 19.45 10.79
C ALA A 206 7.30 18.95 11.98
N ASP A 207 6.68 18.77 13.14
CA ASP A 207 7.33 18.37 14.39
C ASP A 207 7.82 16.92 14.42
N ARG A 208 7.35 16.05 13.51
CA ARG A 208 7.76 14.64 13.37
C ARG A 208 8.39 14.30 12.01
N ILE A 209 8.96 15.32 11.37
CA ILE A 209 9.47 15.18 10.00
C ILE A 209 10.59 14.15 9.89
N ALA A 210 11.39 13.95 10.94
CA ALA A 210 12.48 12.98 10.95
C ALA A 210 11.98 11.53 10.97
N GLU A 211 10.99 11.22 11.83
CA GLU A 211 10.36 9.88 11.88
C GLU A 211 9.63 9.59 10.57
N TYR A 212 8.89 10.58 10.08
CA TYR A 212 8.23 10.50 8.79
C TYR A 212 9.24 10.21 7.66
N ALA A 213 10.33 10.96 7.58
CA ALA A 213 11.36 10.81 6.57
C ALA A 213 12.00 9.40 6.60
N GLN A 214 12.36 8.87 7.77
CA GLN A 214 12.92 7.53 7.94
C GLN A 214 11.95 6.45 7.44
N ARG A 215 10.67 6.57 7.77
CA ARG A 215 9.65 5.65 7.29
C ARG A 215 9.49 5.70 5.77
N GLN A 216 9.49 6.92 5.18
CA GLN A 216 9.41 7.07 3.73
C GLN A 216 10.65 6.50 3.04
N VAL A 217 11.84 6.66 3.60
CA VAL A 217 13.06 6.01 3.08
C VAL A 217 12.89 4.49 3.01
N GLY A 218 12.30 3.87 4.04
CA GLY A 218 12.01 2.43 4.04
C GLY A 218 11.04 2.02 2.92
N ILE A 219 9.93 2.75 2.77
CA ILE A 219 8.92 2.51 1.72
C ILE A 219 9.53 2.67 0.33
N LEU A 220 10.14 3.82 0.05
CA LEU A 220 10.69 4.17 -1.26
C LEU A 220 11.84 3.23 -1.68
N SER A 221 12.66 2.80 -0.71
CA SER A 221 13.73 1.82 -0.94
C SER A 221 13.18 0.43 -1.26
N ASN A 222 12.18 -0.06 -0.51
CA ASN A 222 11.51 -1.33 -0.79
C ASN A 222 10.79 -1.29 -2.14
N ALA A 223 10.03 -0.22 -2.41
CA ALA A 223 9.37 0.00 -3.69
C ALA A 223 10.37 0.07 -4.85
N GLY A 224 11.60 0.50 -4.59
CA GLY A 224 12.61 0.76 -5.62
C GLY A 224 12.22 1.92 -6.52
N THR A 225 11.58 2.92 -5.93
CA THR A 225 11.03 4.09 -6.61
C THR A 225 12.06 4.76 -7.51
N ARG A 226 11.71 4.96 -8.78
CA ARG A 226 12.55 5.66 -9.76
C ARG A 226 12.19 7.14 -9.90
N LEU A 227 10.90 7.44 -9.83
CA LEU A 227 10.37 8.78 -9.91
C LEU A 227 9.31 8.98 -8.83
N MET A 228 9.31 10.13 -8.19
CA MET A 228 8.29 10.56 -7.22
C MET A 228 7.59 11.80 -7.74
N ILE A 229 6.26 11.75 -7.80
CA ILE A 229 5.39 12.89 -8.06
C ILE A 229 4.95 13.42 -6.70
N THR A 230 5.19 14.70 -6.44
CA THR A 230 4.86 15.37 -5.18
C THR A 230 4.38 16.79 -5.43
N PHE A 231 4.16 17.55 -4.39
CA PHE A 231 3.77 18.96 -4.45
C PHE A 231 4.93 19.88 -4.02
N ALA A 232 4.88 21.14 -4.43
CA ALA A 232 6.02 22.07 -4.39
C ALA A 232 6.64 22.26 -2.98
N GLU A 233 5.82 22.27 -1.92
CA GLU A 233 6.29 22.47 -0.54
C GLU A 233 7.15 21.31 -0.04
N VAL A 234 6.90 20.09 -0.55
CA VAL A 234 7.63 18.88 -0.13
C VAL A 234 8.82 18.59 -1.04
N GLU A 235 8.92 19.20 -2.21
CA GLU A 235 10.01 18.97 -3.15
C GLU A 235 11.39 19.23 -2.52
N ARG A 236 11.52 20.24 -1.65
CA ARG A 236 12.76 20.53 -0.91
C ARG A 236 13.13 19.40 0.07
N LEU A 237 12.14 18.85 0.80
CA LEU A 237 12.33 17.70 1.69
C LEU A 237 12.66 16.46 0.89
N ALA A 238 12.05 16.28 -0.26
CA ALA A 238 12.29 15.17 -1.17
C ALA A 238 13.73 15.15 -1.69
N GLY A 239 14.39 16.29 -1.83
CA GLY A 239 15.82 16.39 -2.11
C GLY A 239 16.70 15.69 -1.05
N VAL A 240 16.33 15.76 0.22
CA VAL A 240 16.99 15.05 1.33
C VAL A 240 16.71 13.54 1.23
N LEU A 241 15.47 13.15 0.93
CA LEU A 241 15.09 11.74 0.72
C LEU A 241 15.84 11.14 -0.47
N ARG A 242 15.95 11.87 -1.60
CA ARG A 242 16.72 11.47 -2.77
C ARG A 242 18.16 11.12 -2.41
N GLY A 243 18.75 11.85 -1.45
CA GLY A 243 20.08 11.55 -0.88
C GLY A 243 20.19 10.15 -0.26
N GLN A 244 19.13 9.54 0.21
CA GLN A 244 19.12 8.25 0.92
C GLN A 244 18.60 7.07 0.09
N ILE A 245 17.97 7.32 -1.07
CA ILE A 245 17.32 6.30 -1.89
C ILE A 245 18.04 6.16 -3.24
N PRO A 246 18.84 5.09 -3.44
CA PRO A 246 19.69 4.95 -4.65
C PRO A 246 18.89 4.86 -5.97
N THR A 247 17.66 4.40 -5.92
CA THR A 247 16.82 4.22 -7.11
C THR A 247 16.09 5.48 -7.50
N LEU A 248 15.88 6.44 -6.59
CA LEU A 248 15.12 7.66 -6.83
C LEU A 248 15.94 8.65 -7.68
N ALA A 249 15.69 8.62 -8.98
CA ALA A 249 16.37 9.48 -9.94
C ALA A 249 15.76 10.89 -10.00
N THR A 250 14.42 10.98 -9.95
CA THR A 250 13.67 12.22 -10.15
C THR A 250 12.61 12.42 -9.07
N VAL A 251 12.52 13.66 -8.58
CA VAL A 251 11.38 14.17 -7.82
C VAL A 251 10.83 15.35 -8.59
N THR A 252 9.52 15.44 -8.75
CA THR A 252 8.88 16.45 -9.62
C THR A 252 7.45 16.71 -9.15
N THR A 253 6.93 17.89 -9.44
CA THR A 253 5.50 18.17 -9.35
C THR A 253 4.77 17.60 -10.57
N LEU A 254 3.45 17.51 -10.52
CA LEU A 254 2.70 17.11 -11.73
C LEU A 254 2.78 18.18 -12.81
N ASP A 255 2.77 19.45 -12.43
CA ASP A 255 2.82 20.58 -13.36
C ASP A 255 4.17 20.67 -14.07
N ASP A 256 5.28 20.41 -13.39
CA ASP A 256 6.61 20.32 -14.02
C ASP A 256 6.76 19.08 -14.90
N LEU A 257 6.06 17.99 -14.54
CA LEU A 257 6.07 16.75 -15.32
C LEU A 257 5.24 16.87 -16.60
N ALA A 258 4.03 17.40 -16.47
CA ALA A 258 3.02 17.52 -17.52
C ALA A 258 2.18 18.80 -17.30
N PRO A 259 2.67 19.98 -17.73
CA PRO A 259 2.00 21.25 -17.50
C PRO A 259 0.53 21.24 -17.96
N ALA A 260 -0.30 21.98 -17.25
CA ALA A 260 -1.67 22.21 -17.65
C ALA A 260 -1.66 23.05 -18.92
N THR A 261 -2.09 22.46 -20.01
CA THR A 261 -2.36 23.13 -21.28
C THR A 261 -3.85 23.05 -21.57
N ASP A 262 -4.33 23.74 -22.58
CA ASP A 262 -5.70 23.58 -23.04
C ASP A 262 -6.00 22.08 -23.25
N ASP A 263 -6.91 21.57 -22.43
CA ASP A 263 -7.35 20.17 -22.47
C ASP A 263 -8.60 19.99 -23.34
N SER A 264 -8.96 21.02 -24.15
CA SER A 264 -9.98 20.94 -25.20
C SER A 264 -9.46 20.13 -26.40
N GLY A 265 -10.33 19.47 -27.11
CA GLY A 265 -9.98 18.69 -28.29
C GLY A 265 -10.43 17.22 -28.23
N PRO A 266 -10.22 16.44 -29.31
CA PRO A 266 -10.62 15.05 -29.38
C PRO A 266 -9.89 14.20 -28.33
N LEU A 267 -10.52 13.11 -27.92
CA LEU A 267 -9.88 12.16 -27.02
C LEU A 267 -8.63 11.52 -27.66
N PRO A 268 -7.47 11.59 -27.01
CA PRO A 268 -6.28 10.95 -27.53
C PRO A 268 -6.44 9.44 -27.57
N ALA A 269 -5.86 8.80 -28.60
CA ALA A 269 -5.83 7.35 -28.68
C ALA A 269 -5.12 6.75 -27.47
N ARG A 270 -5.55 5.53 -27.10
CA ARG A 270 -4.88 4.79 -26.03
C ARG A 270 -3.42 4.53 -26.41
N PRO A 271 -2.45 4.94 -25.58
CA PRO A 271 -1.06 4.63 -25.83
C PRO A 271 -0.83 3.11 -25.89
N PRO A 272 0.07 2.61 -26.73
CA PRO A 272 0.34 1.18 -26.87
C PRO A 272 1.03 0.64 -25.62
N VAL A 273 0.23 0.19 -24.65
CA VAL A 273 0.65 -0.51 -23.43
C VAL A 273 -0.06 -1.84 -23.38
N TRP A 274 0.72 -2.90 -23.46
CA TRP A 274 0.21 -4.26 -23.35
C TRP A 274 0.24 -4.66 -21.86
N LEU A 275 -0.86 -4.44 -21.15
CA LEU A 275 -1.10 -4.92 -19.80
C LEU A 275 -2.18 -6.00 -19.84
N THR A 276 -2.00 -7.00 -19.00
CA THR A 276 -2.97 -8.08 -18.78
C THR A 276 -3.60 -7.93 -17.39
N ALA A 277 -4.61 -8.74 -17.12
CA ALA A 277 -5.27 -8.77 -15.81
C ALA A 277 -4.29 -9.12 -14.67
N GLU A 278 -3.26 -9.93 -14.95
CA GLU A 278 -2.25 -10.38 -13.98
C GLU A 278 -1.08 -9.39 -13.81
N ASP A 279 -1.00 -8.35 -14.64
CA ASP A 279 0.04 -7.33 -14.45
C ASP A 279 -0.20 -6.55 -13.15
N PRO A 280 0.88 -6.17 -12.42
CA PRO A 280 0.80 -5.31 -11.26
C PRO A 280 0.11 -3.97 -11.56
N ALA A 281 -0.88 -3.61 -10.76
CA ALA A 281 -1.65 -2.38 -10.92
C ALA A 281 -1.44 -1.40 -9.75
N LEU A 282 -1.03 -1.89 -8.58
CA LEU A 282 -0.90 -1.06 -7.38
C LEU A 282 0.04 -1.73 -6.37
N ILE A 283 0.87 -0.94 -5.72
CA ILE A 283 1.53 -1.34 -4.47
C ILE A 283 0.99 -0.48 -3.35
N GLN A 284 0.16 -1.08 -2.49
CA GLN A 284 -0.43 -0.41 -1.33
C GLN A 284 0.41 -0.68 -0.09
N TYR A 285 1.03 0.36 0.49
CA TYR A 285 1.79 0.20 1.73
C TYR A 285 0.87 0.25 2.94
N THR A 286 0.96 -0.80 3.76
CA THR A 286 0.29 -0.87 5.07
C THR A 286 1.24 -0.52 6.19
N SER A 287 0.69 -0.08 7.34
CA SER A 287 1.49 0.33 8.50
C SER A 287 2.25 -0.82 9.18
N GLY A 288 2.00 -2.05 8.80
CA GLY A 288 2.62 -3.26 9.36
C GLY A 288 2.62 -3.31 10.89
N SER A 289 2.11 -4.36 11.49
CA SER A 289 2.12 -4.55 12.96
C SER A 289 3.53 -4.66 13.57
N THR A 290 4.55 -4.88 12.72
CA THR A 290 5.97 -5.01 13.11
C THR A 290 6.76 -3.70 12.98
N GLY A 291 6.09 -2.56 12.77
CA GLY A 291 6.74 -1.25 12.58
C GLY A 291 7.35 -1.04 11.19
N GLN A 292 7.67 -2.08 10.44
CA GLN A 292 8.19 -1.98 9.07
C GLN A 292 7.04 -2.02 8.06
N PRO A 293 6.93 -1.02 7.16
CA PRO A 293 5.89 -0.99 6.13
C PRO A 293 6.00 -2.18 5.18
N LYS A 294 4.86 -2.80 4.86
CA LYS A 294 4.77 -3.87 3.85
C LYS A 294 4.00 -3.37 2.64
N GLY A 295 4.56 -3.53 1.46
CA GLY A 295 3.90 -3.19 0.20
C GLY A 295 3.05 -4.35 -0.29
N VAL A 296 1.74 -4.25 -0.19
CA VAL A 296 0.80 -5.21 -0.74
C VAL A 296 0.74 -5.03 -2.25
N LEU A 297 1.10 -6.07 -3.01
CA LEU A 297 1.09 -6.04 -4.47
C LEU A 297 -0.27 -6.53 -4.98
N LEU A 298 -0.97 -5.66 -5.67
CA LEU A 298 -2.27 -5.93 -6.28
C LEU A 298 -2.18 -5.90 -7.81
N THR A 299 -2.76 -6.90 -8.46
CA THR A 299 -2.92 -6.97 -9.91
C THR A 299 -4.21 -6.29 -10.35
N HIS A 300 -4.35 -6.02 -11.64
CA HIS A 300 -5.62 -5.55 -12.19
C HIS A 300 -6.75 -6.54 -11.91
N ALA A 301 -6.47 -7.85 -11.99
CA ALA A 301 -7.44 -8.91 -11.69
C ALA A 301 -7.92 -8.83 -10.23
N ASN A 302 -7.01 -8.65 -9.26
CA ASN A 302 -7.37 -8.54 -7.85
C ASN A 302 -8.29 -7.33 -7.61
N LEU A 303 -7.91 -6.16 -8.15
CA LEU A 303 -8.68 -4.92 -8.01
C LEU A 303 -10.08 -5.06 -8.61
N LEU A 304 -10.19 -5.52 -9.85
CA LEU A 304 -11.48 -5.66 -10.52
C LEU A 304 -12.36 -6.74 -9.88
N ALA A 305 -11.78 -7.83 -9.38
CA ALA A 305 -12.52 -8.87 -8.68
C ALA A 305 -13.15 -8.32 -7.39
N ASN A 306 -12.38 -7.55 -6.60
CA ASN A 306 -12.90 -6.94 -5.38
C ASN A 306 -13.94 -5.86 -5.65
N ILE A 307 -13.66 -4.95 -6.60
CA ILE A 307 -14.59 -3.89 -7.00
C ILE A 307 -15.96 -4.48 -7.40
N ARG A 308 -15.96 -5.53 -8.22
CA ARG A 308 -17.19 -6.21 -8.63
C ARG A 308 -17.91 -6.84 -7.45
N ALA A 309 -17.18 -7.54 -6.58
CA ALA A 309 -17.75 -8.18 -5.40
C ALA A 309 -18.32 -7.16 -4.39
N VAL A 310 -17.64 -6.04 -4.19
CA VAL A 310 -18.13 -4.91 -3.36
C VAL A 310 -19.40 -4.33 -3.97
N GLY A 311 -19.43 -4.06 -5.27
CA GLY A 311 -20.61 -3.51 -5.93
C GLY A 311 -21.82 -4.45 -5.87
N GLU A 312 -21.60 -5.76 -5.98
CA GLU A 312 -22.66 -6.77 -5.77
C GLU A 312 -23.12 -6.78 -4.29
N GLY A 313 -22.16 -6.71 -3.33
CA GLY A 313 -22.47 -6.72 -1.90
C GLY A 313 -23.24 -5.50 -1.40
N ILE A 314 -23.05 -4.32 -2.01
CA ILE A 314 -23.84 -3.11 -1.69
C ILE A 314 -24.98 -2.85 -2.68
N GLU A 315 -25.15 -3.72 -3.66
CA GLU A 315 -26.16 -3.62 -4.71
C GLU A 315 -26.11 -2.23 -5.40
N VAL A 316 -24.95 -1.89 -5.98
CA VAL A 316 -24.79 -0.62 -6.70
C VAL A 316 -25.83 -0.49 -7.79
N CYS A 317 -26.49 0.65 -7.84
CA CYS A 317 -27.51 0.95 -8.83
C CYS A 317 -27.16 2.21 -9.64
N PRO A 318 -27.81 2.40 -10.81
CA PRO A 318 -27.50 3.49 -11.74
C PRO A 318 -27.67 4.90 -11.17
N ASP A 319 -28.59 5.06 -10.20
CA ASP A 319 -28.91 6.35 -9.58
C ASP A 319 -28.06 6.66 -8.34
N ASP A 320 -27.09 5.81 -8.02
CA ASP A 320 -26.20 6.03 -6.89
C ASP A 320 -25.30 7.25 -7.11
N VAL A 321 -25.08 7.98 -6.02
CA VAL A 321 -24.15 9.09 -5.88
C VAL A 321 -23.32 8.85 -4.63
N ALA A 322 -22.01 9.02 -4.72
CA ALA A 322 -21.13 8.77 -3.59
C ALA A 322 -20.51 10.05 -3.03
N VAL A 323 -20.28 10.08 -1.73
CA VAL A 323 -19.49 11.11 -1.04
C VAL A 323 -18.41 10.47 -0.19
N SER A 324 -17.17 10.96 -0.29
CA SER A 324 -16.04 10.46 0.49
C SER A 324 -15.07 11.58 0.87
N TRP A 325 -14.55 11.51 2.09
CA TRP A 325 -13.42 12.34 2.57
C TRP A 325 -12.19 11.48 2.83
N LEU A 326 -12.23 10.19 2.52
CA LEU A 326 -11.14 9.27 2.81
C LEU A 326 -9.89 9.59 1.98
N PRO A 327 -8.70 9.43 2.58
CA PRO A 327 -7.45 9.71 1.88
C PRO A 327 -7.21 8.73 0.71
N LEU A 328 -6.82 9.27 -0.44
CA LEU A 328 -6.54 8.50 -1.66
C LEU A 328 -5.25 7.66 -1.61
N TYR A 329 -4.43 7.81 -0.58
CA TYR A 329 -3.28 6.95 -0.33
C TYR A 329 -3.62 5.73 0.56
N HIS A 330 -4.89 5.56 0.95
CA HIS A 330 -5.40 4.42 1.73
C HIS A 330 -6.35 3.58 0.86
N ASP A 331 -6.32 2.25 1.01
CA ASP A 331 -7.12 1.29 0.22
C ASP A 331 -8.61 1.63 0.20
N MET A 332 -9.21 1.94 1.36
CA MET A 332 -10.64 2.27 1.47
C MET A 332 -11.01 3.53 0.67
N GLY A 333 -10.16 4.57 0.68
CA GLY A 333 -10.38 5.79 -0.10
C GLY A 333 -10.05 5.60 -1.58
N LEU A 334 -8.93 4.95 -1.88
CA LEU A 334 -8.47 4.74 -3.25
C LEU A 334 -9.32 3.73 -4.01
N ILE A 335 -9.49 2.52 -3.44
CA ILE A 335 -10.14 1.40 -4.13
C ILE A 335 -11.64 1.44 -3.87
N GLY A 336 -12.05 1.53 -2.60
CA GLY A 336 -13.46 1.49 -2.21
C GLY A 336 -14.25 2.72 -2.64
N ALA A 337 -13.72 3.93 -2.35
CA ALA A 337 -14.48 5.15 -2.59
C ALA A 337 -14.26 5.77 -3.98
N TRP A 338 -13.11 5.55 -4.64
CA TRP A 338 -12.87 6.14 -5.96
C TRP A 338 -12.89 5.11 -7.09
N LEU A 339 -11.99 4.11 -7.10
CA LEU A 339 -11.88 3.16 -8.23
C LEU A 339 -13.15 2.30 -8.41
N ALA A 340 -13.83 1.97 -7.31
CA ALA A 340 -15.11 1.28 -7.41
C ALA A 340 -16.18 2.16 -8.07
N MET A 341 -16.28 3.43 -7.67
CA MET A 341 -17.21 4.38 -8.28
C MET A 341 -16.89 4.62 -9.76
N LEU A 342 -15.61 4.66 -10.13
CA LEU A 342 -15.18 4.74 -11.52
C LEU A 342 -15.66 3.53 -12.34
N TYR A 343 -15.55 2.32 -11.80
CA TYR A 343 -15.98 1.10 -12.48
C TYR A 343 -17.49 1.11 -12.77
N PHE A 344 -18.31 1.51 -11.78
CA PHE A 344 -19.77 1.52 -11.90
C PHE A 344 -20.32 2.78 -12.56
N GLY A 345 -19.47 3.75 -12.94
CA GLY A 345 -19.94 5.02 -13.52
C GLY A 345 -20.68 5.91 -12.53
N VAL A 346 -20.50 5.68 -11.22
CA VAL A 346 -21.11 6.44 -10.13
C VAL A 346 -20.34 7.75 -9.94
N PRO A 347 -20.99 8.91 -9.94
CA PRO A 347 -20.33 10.18 -9.60
C PRO A 347 -19.98 10.21 -8.12
N VAL A 348 -18.82 10.78 -7.80
CA VAL A 348 -18.34 10.84 -6.42
C VAL A 348 -17.87 12.24 -6.06
N THR A 349 -18.38 12.76 -4.95
CA THR A 349 -17.86 13.98 -4.33
C THR A 349 -16.74 13.62 -3.37
N ILE A 350 -15.57 14.20 -3.59
CA ILE A 350 -14.37 13.93 -2.77
C ILE A 350 -13.97 15.21 -2.04
N LEU A 351 -13.88 15.10 -0.70
CA LEU A 351 -13.36 16.13 0.20
C LEU A 351 -11.94 15.72 0.66
N SER A 352 -11.13 16.70 1.05
CA SER A 352 -9.87 16.37 1.71
C SER A 352 -10.12 15.81 3.13
N PRO A 353 -9.28 14.89 3.62
CA PRO A 353 -9.37 14.42 4.99
C PRO A 353 -9.28 15.55 6.03
N LEU A 354 -8.51 16.61 5.74
CA LEU A 354 -8.37 17.77 6.62
C LEU A 354 -9.67 18.57 6.68
N ALA A 355 -10.38 18.74 5.55
CA ALA A 355 -11.67 19.42 5.51
C ALA A 355 -12.71 18.73 6.39
N PHE A 356 -12.74 17.40 6.40
CA PHE A 356 -13.58 16.63 7.31
C PHE A 356 -13.15 16.77 8.77
N LEU A 357 -11.86 16.61 9.05
CA LEU A 357 -11.35 16.67 10.42
C LEU A 357 -11.53 18.06 11.04
N SER A 358 -11.38 19.13 10.26
CA SER A 358 -11.61 20.49 10.72
C SER A 358 -13.09 20.79 11.02
N ARG A 359 -13.97 20.35 10.14
CA ARG A 359 -15.42 20.55 10.25
C ARG A 359 -16.21 19.31 9.77
N PRO A 360 -16.53 18.37 10.66
CA PRO A 360 -17.20 17.13 10.29
C PRO A 360 -18.57 17.35 9.61
N ALA A 361 -19.25 18.46 9.91
CA ALA A 361 -20.50 18.84 9.26
C ALA A 361 -20.38 18.94 7.74
N ARG A 362 -19.19 19.29 7.18
CA ARG A 362 -18.98 19.37 5.73
C ARG A 362 -19.24 18.06 5.01
N TRP A 363 -18.91 16.93 5.64
CA TRP A 363 -19.23 15.62 5.08
C TRP A 363 -20.74 15.39 4.99
N LEU A 364 -21.47 15.69 6.07
CA LEU A 364 -22.91 15.53 6.12
C LEU A 364 -23.62 16.47 5.14
N TRP A 365 -23.17 17.72 5.05
CA TRP A 365 -23.71 18.68 4.10
C TRP A 365 -23.35 18.36 2.64
N ALA A 366 -22.23 17.73 2.37
CA ALA A 366 -21.92 17.22 1.03
C ALA A 366 -22.88 16.07 0.65
N ILE A 367 -23.23 15.20 1.60
CA ILE A 367 -24.24 14.15 1.41
C ILE A 367 -25.60 14.77 1.09
N HIS A 368 -26.03 15.78 1.86
CA HIS A 368 -27.27 16.53 1.62
C HIS A 368 -27.29 17.15 0.23
N ALA A 369 -26.26 17.92 -0.12
CA ALA A 369 -26.23 18.71 -1.34
C ALA A 369 -26.25 17.85 -2.62
N HIS A 370 -25.52 16.75 -2.61
CA HIS A 370 -25.47 15.82 -3.74
C HIS A 370 -26.54 14.72 -3.67
N ARG A 371 -27.41 14.73 -2.64
CA ARG A 371 -28.36 13.65 -2.36
C ARG A 371 -27.68 12.28 -2.42
N ALA A 372 -26.49 12.18 -1.79
CA ALA A 372 -25.67 11.01 -1.89
C ALA A 372 -26.34 9.79 -1.27
N THR A 373 -26.22 8.66 -1.96
CA THR A 373 -26.79 7.37 -1.56
C THR A 373 -25.76 6.46 -0.92
N LEU A 374 -24.47 6.70 -1.22
CA LEU A 374 -23.35 5.88 -0.79
C LEU A 374 -22.30 6.72 -0.06
N SER A 375 -21.81 6.19 1.08
CA SER A 375 -20.64 6.75 1.74
C SER A 375 -19.89 5.66 2.52
N VAL A 376 -18.65 5.97 2.95
CA VAL A 376 -17.82 5.05 3.73
C VAL A 376 -16.94 5.84 4.68
N ALA A 377 -16.83 5.39 5.93
CA ALA A 377 -15.99 6.01 6.93
C ALA A 377 -15.55 5.01 8.01
N PRO A 378 -14.44 5.24 8.72
CA PRO A 378 -14.06 4.49 9.92
C PRO A 378 -14.93 4.91 11.11
N ASN A 379 -14.99 4.05 12.13
CA ASN A 379 -15.86 4.22 13.30
C ASN A 379 -15.67 5.56 14.02
N PHE A 380 -14.42 6.04 14.16
CA PHE A 380 -14.14 7.33 14.81
C PHE A 380 -14.82 8.53 14.13
N ALA A 381 -15.09 8.45 12.83
CA ALA A 381 -15.71 9.54 12.08
C ALA A 381 -17.16 9.79 12.51
N PHE A 382 -17.87 8.72 12.79
CA PHE A 382 -19.25 8.80 13.31
C PHE A 382 -19.26 9.40 14.72
N ASP A 383 -18.34 8.95 15.60
CA ASP A 383 -18.16 9.57 16.92
C ASP A 383 -17.77 11.03 16.84
N LEU A 384 -16.91 11.40 15.88
CA LEU A 384 -16.52 12.79 15.68
C LEU A 384 -17.71 13.67 15.27
N CYS A 385 -18.56 13.18 14.36
CA CYS A 385 -19.80 13.88 13.99
C CYS A 385 -20.73 14.05 15.18
N VAL A 386 -20.97 12.99 15.95
CA VAL A 386 -21.83 13.04 17.15
C VAL A 386 -21.35 14.08 18.16
N ASN A 387 -20.04 14.18 18.37
CA ASN A 387 -19.46 15.01 19.42
C ASN A 387 -19.16 16.45 18.98
N LYS A 388 -19.03 16.74 17.68
CA LYS A 388 -18.56 18.05 17.17
C LYS A 388 -19.56 18.81 16.34
N VAL A 389 -20.50 18.14 15.67
CA VAL A 389 -21.53 18.84 14.87
C VAL A 389 -22.55 19.45 15.82
N THR A 390 -22.75 20.76 15.75
CA THR A 390 -23.68 21.49 16.61
C THR A 390 -25.13 21.34 16.17
N ASN A 391 -26.09 21.74 16.98
CA ASN A 391 -27.50 21.68 16.61
C ASN A 391 -27.82 22.66 15.48
N GLU A 392 -27.17 23.83 15.47
CA GLU A 392 -27.31 24.84 14.42
C GLU A 392 -26.79 24.30 13.07
N GLU A 393 -25.72 23.49 13.08
CA GLU A 393 -25.18 22.86 11.87
C GLU A 393 -26.05 21.70 11.35
N ILE A 394 -26.95 21.15 12.16
CA ILE A 394 -27.92 20.12 11.75
C ILE A 394 -29.21 20.75 11.18
N GLU A 395 -29.49 22.00 11.48
CA GLU A 395 -30.70 22.66 11.03
C GLU A 395 -30.79 22.71 9.49
N GLY A 396 -31.84 22.12 8.91
CA GLY A 396 -32.01 21.99 7.46
C GLY A 396 -31.24 20.84 6.79
N LEU A 397 -30.46 20.05 7.55
CA LEU A 397 -29.79 18.88 7.02
C LEU A 397 -30.76 17.76 6.71
N ASP A 398 -30.64 17.15 5.52
CA ASP A 398 -31.40 15.97 5.08
C ASP A 398 -30.47 14.86 4.64
N LEU A 399 -30.46 13.76 5.37
CA LEU A 399 -29.67 12.55 5.11
C LEU A 399 -30.52 11.38 4.60
N SER A 400 -31.81 11.62 4.29
CA SER A 400 -32.74 10.57 3.87
C SER A 400 -32.38 9.87 2.56
N SER A 401 -31.50 10.48 1.76
CA SER A 401 -30.99 9.88 0.53
C SER A 401 -30.00 8.72 0.77
N LEU A 402 -29.38 8.68 1.95
CA LEU A 402 -28.38 7.65 2.27
C LEU A 402 -28.99 6.24 2.29
N ARG A 403 -28.48 5.39 1.44
CA ARG A 403 -28.88 3.99 1.28
C ARG A 403 -27.87 3.03 1.89
N VAL A 404 -26.59 3.35 1.78
CA VAL A 404 -25.47 2.55 2.30
C VAL A 404 -24.38 3.46 2.84
N VAL A 405 -24.05 3.29 4.10
CA VAL A 405 -22.90 3.90 4.75
C VAL A 405 -22.05 2.81 5.36
N LEU A 406 -20.90 2.54 4.74
CA LEU A 406 -19.99 1.49 5.21
C LEU A 406 -19.18 1.99 6.41
N ASN A 407 -19.14 1.19 7.48
CA ASN A 407 -18.33 1.45 8.66
C ASN A 407 -17.31 0.32 8.84
N GLY A 408 -16.01 0.64 8.74
CA GLY A 408 -14.96 -0.39 8.84
C GLY A 408 -13.56 0.19 9.04
N SER A 409 -12.54 -0.62 8.72
CA SER A 409 -11.14 -0.23 8.87
C SER A 409 -10.62 -0.22 10.32
N GLU A 410 -11.49 -0.23 11.32
CA GLU A 410 -11.20 -0.40 12.76
C GLU A 410 -12.36 -1.11 13.46
N ALA A 411 -12.23 -1.37 14.76
CA ALA A 411 -13.30 -1.99 15.53
C ALA A 411 -14.56 -1.11 15.51
N VAL A 412 -15.68 -1.69 15.11
CA VAL A 412 -16.98 -1.02 15.11
C VAL A 412 -17.64 -1.21 16.48
N LEU A 413 -18.00 -0.11 17.13
CA LEU A 413 -18.55 -0.11 18.46
C LEU A 413 -20.09 0.05 18.41
N PRO A 414 -20.86 -0.79 19.14
CA PRO A 414 -22.32 -0.69 19.19
C PRO A 414 -22.81 0.71 19.61
N GLU A 415 -22.14 1.31 20.59
CA GLU A 415 -22.49 2.62 21.14
C GLU A 415 -22.32 3.73 20.11
N THR A 416 -21.27 3.64 19.28
CA THR A 416 -21.06 4.63 18.18
C THR A 416 -22.19 4.57 17.18
N LEU A 417 -22.62 3.35 16.80
CA LEU A 417 -23.71 3.16 15.84
C LEU A 417 -25.02 3.74 16.36
N THR A 418 -25.37 3.41 17.61
CA THR A 418 -26.59 3.88 18.27
C THR A 418 -26.59 5.40 18.41
N ARG A 419 -25.54 5.98 18.97
CA ARG A 419 -25.43 7.43 19.16
C ARG A 419 -25.51 8.22 17.86
N PHE A 420 -24.92 7.70 16.77
CA PHE A 420 -25.01 8.33 15.47
C PHE A 420 -26.43 8.27 14.91
N ALA A 421 -27.08 7.11 15.00
CA ALA A 421 -28.44 6.92 14.54
C ALA A 421 -29.44 7.81 15.31
N ASP A 422 -29.32 7.88 16.65
CA ASP A 422 -30.17 8.72 17.50
C ASP A 422 -30.00 10.22 17.19
N ARG A 423 -28.75 10.66 17.00
CA ARG A 423 -28.47 12.08 16.77
C ARG A 423 -28.91 12.56 15.38
N PHE A 424 -28.72 11.75 14.34
CA PHE A 424 -29.00 12.15 12.95
C PHE A 424 -30.29 11.53 12.39
N GLY A 425 -30.99 10.71 13.16
CA GLY A 425 -32.32 10.21 12.82
C GLY A 425 -33.33 11.34 12.52
N PRO A 426 -33.42 12.41 13.33
CA PRO A 426 -34.26 13.56 13.04
C PRO A 426 -33.89 14.27 11.74
N ALA A 427 -32.66 14.17 11.26
CA ALA A 427 -32.21 14.69 9.97
C ALA A 427 -32.37 13.64 8.82
N GLY A 428 -33.18 12.59 9.03
CA GLY A 428 -33.52 11.61 8.00
C GLY A 428 -32.58 10.43 7.86
N PHE A 429 -31.55 10.29 8.73
CA PHE A 429 -30.66 9.14 8.68
C PHE A 429 -31.40 7.85 9.10
N GLY A 430 -31.53 6.90 8.16
CA GLY A 430 -32.08 5.58 8.43
C GLY A 430 -31.04 4.63 9.03
N PRO A 431 -31.31 3.98 10.21
CA PRO A 431 -30.38 3.02 10.78
C PRO A 431 -30.00 1.88 9.82
N ASP A 432 -30.90 1.48 8.94
CA ASP A 432 -30.67 0.43 7.93
C ASP A 432 -29.64 0.80 6.87
N ALA A 433 -29.28 2.08 6.75
CA ALA A 433 -28.20 2.52 5.88
C ALA A 433 -26.81 2.16 6.45
N MET A 434 -26.67 2.03 7.77
CA MET A 434 -25.40 1.74 8.43
C MET A 434 -24.98 0.28 8.22
N ARG A 435 -23.80 0.08 7.66
CA ARG A 435 -23.26 -1.24 7.29
C ARG A 435 -21.86 -1.44 7.88
N PRO A 436 -21.74 -2.12 9.02
CA PRO A 436 -20.44 -2.61 9.46
C PRO A 436 -19.83 -3.57 8.45
N VAL A 437 -18.53 -3.39 8.17
CA VAL A 437 -17.79 -4.20 7.18
C VAL A 437 -16.39 -4.53 7.68
N TYR A 438 -15.83 -5.62 7.16
CA TYR A 438 -14.44 -5.97 7.41
C TYR A 438 -13.69 -6.15 6.10
N GLY A 439 -12.44 -5.70 6.10
CA GLY A 439 -11.52 -5.90 5.00
C GLY A 439 -10.11 -5.42 5.31
N LEU A 440 -9.19 -5.74 4.42
CA LEU A 440 -7.77 -5.45 4.57
C LEU A 440 -7.12 -5.36 3.19
N ALA A 441 -6.00 -4.66 3.11
CA ALA A 441 -5.28 -4.46 1.86
C ALA A 441 -4.83 -5.79 1.20
N GLU A 442 -4.56 -6.82 1.99
CA GLU A 442 -4.20 -8.16 1.54
C GLU A 442 -5.36 -8.88 0.82
N CYS A 443 -6.60 -8.42 1.01
CA CYS A 443 -7.79 -8.78 0.23
C CYS A 443 -8.25 -7.63 -0.69
N THR A 444 -7.35 -6.81 -1.15
CA THR A 444 -7.60 -5.59 -1.93
C THR A 444 -8.24 -4.49 -1.07
N VAL A 445 -9.49 -4.62 -0.59
CA VAL A 445 -10.11 -3.72 0.39
C VAL A 445 -11.25 -4.38 1.17
N GLY A 446 -12.27 -4.93 0.53
CA GLY A 446 -13.43 -5.53 1.18
C GLY A 446 -13.36 -7.05 1.23
N LEU A 447 -13.80 -7.64 2.35
CA LEU A 447 -13.86 -9.10 2.53
C LEU A 447 -15.24 -9.58 3.00
N THR A 448 -15.84 -8.93 4.02
CA THR A 448 -17.18 -9.26 4.50
C THR A 448 -18.03 -8.01 4.66
N PHE A 449 -19.30 -8.11 4.30
CA PHE A 449 -20.25 -7.01 4.35
C PHE A 449 -21.56 -7.48 4.96
N THR A 450 -22.17 -6.63 5.78
CA THR A 450 -23.51 -6.87 6.32
C THR A 450 -24.57 -6.85 5.20
N PRO A 451 -25.51 -7.79 5.20
CA PRO A 451 -26.59 -7.84 4.22
C PRO A 451 -27.42 -6.54 4.22
N ARG A 452 -27.96 -6.15 3.06
CA ARG A 452 -28.89 -5.05 2.95
C ARG A 452 -30.23 -5.38 3.60
N ARG A 453 -30.91 -4.37 4.14
CA ARG A 453 -32.26 -4.44 4.78
C ARG A 453 -32.34 -4.99 6.18
N HIS A 454 -31.22 -5.12 6.88
CA HIS A 454 -31.19 -5.44 8.29
C HIS A 454 -30.41 -4.35 9.02
N PRO A 455 -30.89 -3.87 10.17
CA PRO A 455 -30.08 -3.06 11.06
C PRO A 455 -28.84 -3.88 11.49
N TRP A 456 -27.79 -3.20 11.91
CA TRP A 456 -26.58 -3.89 12.39
C TRP A 456 -26.91 -4.87 13.51
N ARG A 457 -26.29 -6.05 13.47
CA ARG A 457 -26.43 -7.09 14.48
C ARG A 457 -25.34 -6.94 15.54
N VAL A 458 -25.72 -7.04 16.80
CA VAL A 458 -24.81 -7.09 17.94
C VAL A 458 -24.97 -8.46 18.61
N ASP A 459 -23.89 -9.22 18.71
CA ASP A 459 -23.86 -10.47 19.46
C ASP A 459 -23.38 -10.18 20.90
N ARG A 460 -24.21 -10.51 21.89
CA ARG A 460 -23.91 -10.33 23.31
C ARG A 460 -23.51 -11.66 23.88
N VAL A 461 -22.29 -11.78 24.40
CA VAL A 461 -21.72 -13.05 24.89
C VAL A 461 -21.24 -12.91 26.33
N THR A 462 -21.21 -14.03 27.04
CA THR A 462 -20.77 -14.09 28.43
C THR A 462 -19.30 -13.69 28.56
N ARG A 463 -18.90 -13.13 29.71
CA ARG A 463 -17.50 -12.77 30.01
C ARG A 463 -16.55 -13.97 30.07
N GLY A 464 -17.07 -15.19 30.23
CA GLY A 464 -16.30 -16.44 30.12
C GLY A 464 -15.62 -16.60 28.74
N PHE A 465 -16.01 -15.78 27.74
CA PHE A 465 -15.36 -15.72 26.42
C PHE A 465 -13.85 -15.48 26.54
N HIS A 466 -13.42 -14.59 27.42
CA HIS A 466 -11.99 -14.27 27.63
C HIS A 466 -11.13 -15.46 28.05
N GLU A 467 -11.75 -16.45 28.69
CA GLU A 467 -11.08 -17.65 29.23
C GLU A 467 -11.19 -18.83 28.24
N THR A 468 -12.38 -19.00 27.67
CA THR A 468 -12.72 -20.19 26.88
C THR A 468 -12.63 -19.98 25.36
N GLY A 469 -12.70 -18.73 24.89
CA GLY A 469 -12.87 -18.40 23.47
C GLY A 469 -14.24 -18.81 22.90
N GLN A 470 -15.21 -19.22 23.79
CA GLN A 470 -16.54 -19.63 23.35
C GLN A 470 -17.53 -18.46 23.46
N ALA A 471 -18.08 -18.04 22.30
CA ALA A 471 -19.07 -16.97 22.24
C ALA A 471 -20.47 -17.46 22.66
N VAL A 472 -20.66 -17.66 23.96
CA VAL A 472 -21.94 -18.12 24.53
C VAL A 472 -22.89 -16.92 24.63
N PRO A 473 -24.02 -16.90 23.89
CA PRO A 473 -24.99 -15.80 23.96
C PRO A 473 -25.54 -15.58 25.35
N THR A 474 -25.73 -14.32 25.75
CA THR A 474 -26.35 -13.95 27.05
C THR A 474 -27.12 -12.62 26.92
N THR A 475 -28.04 -12.44 27.87
CA THR A 475 -28.79 -11.16 28.05
C THR A 475 -28.28 -10.36 29.25
N ASP A 476 -27.23 -10.81 29.92
CA ASP A 476 -26.68 -10.17 31.11
C ASP A 476 -26.25 -8.70 30.78
N ALA A 477 -26.41 -7.82 31.76
CA ALA A 477 -26.10 -6.41 31.59
C ALA A 477 -24.62 -6.13 31.33
N ASP A 478 -23.75 -6.98 31.87
CA ASP A 478 -22.29 -6.89 31.74
C ASP A 478 -21.71 -7.75 30.62
N ALA A 479 -22.57 -8.24 29.69
CA ALA A 479 -22.14 -9.00 28.52
C ALA A 479 -21.15 -8.25 27.64
N LEU A 480 -20.21 -8.99 27.04
CA LEU A 480 -19.39 -8.46 25.93
C LEU A 480 -20.27 -8.32 24.69
N ALA A 481 -20.04 -7.26 23.91
CA ALA A 481 -20.83 -6.95 22.75
C ALA A 481 -19.94 -6.83 21.50
N PHE A 482 -20.18 -7.69 20.52
CA PHE A 482 -19.45 -7.68 19.23
C PHE A 482 -20.41 -7.36 18.10
N VAL A 483 -20.01 -6.42 17.23
CA VAL A 483 -20.79 -6.04 16.05
C VAL A 483 -20.47 -6.98 14.90
N SER A 484 -21.51 -7.51 14.25
CA SER A 484 -21.35 -8.29 13.04
C SER A 484 -20.77 -7.46 11.91
N CYS A 485 -19.76 -8.00 11.23
CA CYS A 485 -19.22 -7.47 9.99
C CYS A 485 -19.80 -8.18 8.74
N GLY A 486 -20.87 -8.95 8.91
CA GLY A 486 -21.58 -9.66 7.85
C GLY A 486 -20.87 -10.90 7.32
N GLY A 487 -21.36 -11.38 6.18
CA GLY A 487 -20.83 -12.55 5.48
C GLY A 487 -19.77 -12.22 4.43
N ALA A 488 -19.08 -13.25 3.97
CA ALA A 488 -18.07 -13.12 2.91
C ALA A 488 -18.69 -12.58 1.61
N LEU A 489 -17.97 -11.68 0.95
CA LEU A 489 -18.33 -11.16 -0.38
C LEU A 489 -18.40 -12.30 -1.41
N PRO A 490 -19.12 -12.13 -2.52
CA PRO A 490 -19.24 -13.15 -3.57
C PRO A 490 -17.88 -13.67 -4.05
N LYS A 491 -17.77 -15.00 -4.19
CA LYS A 491 -16.54 -15.72 -4.57
C LYS A 491 -15.38 -15.61 -3.57
N HIS A 492 -15.63 -15.09 -2.38
CA HIS A 492 -14.68 -15.08 -1.28
C HIS A 492 -15.10 -16.08 -0.20
N HIS A 493 -14.13 -16.61 0.50
CA HIS A 493 -14.34 -17.56 1.58
C HIS A 493 -13.55 -17.13 2.79
N ILE A 494 -14.14 -17.32 3.96
CA ILE A 494 -13.49 -17.14 5.26
C ILE A 494 -13.60 -18.44 6.05
N ARG A 495 -12.60 -18.69 6.88
CA ARG A 495 -12.63 -19.77 7.90
C ARG A 495 -11.98 -19.29 9.17
N ILE A 496 -12.44 -19.81 10.28
CA ILE A 496 -11.85 -19.60 11.60
C ILE A 496 -11.04 -20.85 11.93
N VAL A 497 -9.79 -20.67 12.32
CA VAL A 497 -8.88 -21.80 12.58
C VAL A 497 -8.16 -21.64 13.91
N ASP A 498 -7.81 -22.78 14.52
CA ASP A 498 -6.98 -22.84 15.70
C ASP A 498 -5.49 -22.52 15.41
N GLN A 499 -4.63 -22.71 16.41
CA GLN A 499 -3.19 -22.48 16.25
C GLN A 499 -2.52 -23.47 15.30
N THR A 500 -3.09 -24.65 15.10
CA THR A 500 -2.59 -25.70 14.20
C THR A 500 -3.06 -25.50 12.75
N GLY A 501 -4.09 -24.67 12.54
CA GLY A 501 -4.72 -24.43 11.24
C GLY A 501 -5.97 -25.28 10.99
N ALA A 502 -6.42 -26.04 11.99
CA ALA A 502 -7.68 -26.79 11.91
C ALA A 502 -8.88 -25.84 12.03
N ALA A 503 -9.92 -26.09 11.23
CA ALA A 503 -11.13 -25.29 11.24
C ALA A 503 -11.88 -25.47 12.58
N LEU A 504 -12.33 -24.38 13.16
CA LEU A 504 -13.11 -24.36 14.39
C LEU A 504 -14.61 -24.34 14.09
N ALA A 505 -15.39 -24.80 15.05
CA ALA A 505 -16.85 -24.71 15.02
C ALA A 505 -17.32 -23.27 15.16
N GLU A 506 -18.57 -22.99 14.76
CA GLU A 506 -19.21 -21.71 15.00
C GLU A 506 -19.12 -21.31 16.46
N ARG A 507 -19.10 -19.98 16.71
CA ARG A 507 -19.02 -19.38 18.05
C ARG A 507 -17.73 -19.70 18.82
N THR A 508 -16.70 -20.23 18.14
CA THR A 508 -15.38 -20.44 18.73
C THR A 508 -14.38 -19.46 18.13
N GLU A 509 -13.71 -18.69 18.99
CA GLU A 509 -12.69 -17.73 18.55
C GLU A 509 -11.46 -18.41 17.99
N GLY A 510 -10.98 -17.89 16.90
CA GLY A 510 -9.74 -18.33 16.27
C GLY A 510 -9.17 -17.31 15.31
N ARG A 511 -8.15 -17.74 14.58
CA ARG A 511 -7.52 -16.91 13.54
C ARG A 511 -8.40 -16.86 12.30
N ILE A 512 -8.58 -15.67 11.76
CA ILE A 512 -9.33 -15.46 10.54
C ILE A 512 -8.43 -15.73 9.36
N GLN A 513 -8.80 -16.71 8.53
CA GLN A 513 -8.18 -16.97 7.24
C GLN A 513 -9.18 -16.75 6.12
N PHE A 514 -8.68 -16.25 4.97
CA PHE A 514 -9.52 -15.95 3.81
C PHE A 514 -8.88 -16.40 2.51
N ARG A 515 -9.73 -16.62 1.50
CA ARG A 515 -9.35 -16.99 0.14
C ARG A 515 -10.35 -16.41 -0.85
N GLY A 516 -9.88 -15.96 -2.02
CA GLY A 516 -10.73 -15.43 -3.08
C GLY A 516 -9.94 -14.79 -4.21
N PRO A 517 -10.61 -14.34 -5.28
CA PRO A 517 -9.94 -13.77 -6.45
C PRO A 517 -9.28 -12.41 -6.21
N SER A 518 -9.64 -11.70 -5.14
CA SER A 518 -9.07 -10.40 -4.78
C SER A 518 -7.89 -10.48 -3.81
N VAL A 519 -7.43 -11.69 -3.48
CA VAL A 519 -6.24 -11.88 -2.64
C VAL A 519 -5.00 -11.34 -3.34
N MET A 520 -4.17 -10.62 -2.59
CA MET A 520 -2.92 -10.04 -3.08
C MET A 520 -2.01 -11.05 -3.79
N ALA A 521 -1.23 -10.60 -4.74
CA ALA A 521 -0.17 -11.41 -5.35
C ALA A 521 1.00 -11.70 -4.38
N GLY A 522 1.07 -10.98 -3.27
CA GLY A 522 2.06 -11.12 -2.20
C GLY A 522 2.59 -9.77 -1.72
N TYR A 523 3.49 -9.79 -0.75
CA TYR A 523 4.20 -8.58 -0.32
C TYR A 523 5.36 -8.27 -1.27
N TYR A 524 5.34 -7.09 -1.86
CA TYR A 524 6.31 -6.66 -2.86
C TYR A 524 7.74 -6.74 -2.33
N ARG A 525 8.60 -7.51 -3.01
CA ARG A 525 10.00 -7.79 -2.65
C ARG A 525 10.19 -8.32 -1.23
N ASN A 526 9.18 -8.99 -0.67
CA ASN A 526 9.26 -9.58 0.66
C ASN A 526 8.59 -10.96 0.70
N GLN A 527 9.27 -11.93 0.08
CA GLN A 527 8.76 -13.30 -0.02
C GLN A 527 8.66 -14.00 1.34
N THR A 528 9.58 -13.68 2.26
CA THR A 528 9.53 -14.23 3.62
C THR A 528 8.25 -13.84 4.33
N ALA A 529 7.85 -12.56 4.25
CA ALA A 529 6.59 -12.10 4.82
C ALA A 529 5.38 -12.69 4.09
N THR A 530 5.45 -12.89 2.77
CA THR A 530 4.39 -13.54 1.99
C THR A 530 4.17 -14.98 2.44
N ARG A 531 5.23 -15.77 2.51
CA ARG A 531 5.18 -17.18 2.98
C ARG A 531 4.67 -17.29 4.41
N ALA A 532 4.98 -16.32 5.26
CA ALA A 532 4.55 -16.32 6.67
C ALA A 532 3.04 -16.14 6.86
N VAL A 533 2.32 -15.63 5.88
CA VAL A 533 0.86 -15.42 5.94
C VAL A 533 0.09 -16.32 4.98
N THR A 534 0.77 -17.01 4.06
CA THR A 534 0.14 -17.91 3.08
C THR A 534 0.28 -19.35 3.53
N THR A 535 -0.83 -20.07 3.61
CA THR A 535 -0.84 -21.51 3.90
C THR A 535 -0.57 -22.33 2.62
N ASP A 536 -0.21 -23.61 2.78
CA ASP A 536 0.09 -24.49 1.64
C ASP A 536 -1.13 -24.72 0.73
N ASP A 537 -2.35 -24.65 1.29
CA ASP A 537 -3.63 -24.77 0.57
C ASP A 537 -4.17 -23.42 0.04
N GLY A 538 -3.35 -22.36 0.07
CA GLY A 538 -3.60 -21.07 -0.57
C GLY A 538 -4.50 -20.11 0.20
N TRP A 539 -4.73 -20.32 1.50
CA TRP A 539 -5.40 -19.34 2.36
C TRP A 539 -4.40 -18.31 2.86
N ILE A 540 -4.92 -17.13 3.17
CA ILE A 540 -4.16 -16.04 3.78
C ILE A 540 -4.60 -15.85 5.23
N ASP A 541 -3.66 -15.84 6.16
CA ASP A 541 -3.87 -15.50 7.57
C ASP A 541 -3.92 -13.96 7.70
N SER A 542 -5.05 -13.42 8.10
CA SER A 542 -5.24 -11.97 8.25
C SER A 542 -4.44 -11.38 9.40
N GLY A 543 -4.11 -12.19 10.39
CA GLY A 543 -3.54 -11.76 11.67
C GLY A 543 -4.58 -11.22 12.66
N ASP A 544 -5.85 -11.23 12.30
CA ASP A 544 -6.97 -10.83 13.14
C ASP A 544 -7.63 -12.08 13.75
N LEU A 545 -8.32 -11.89 14.90
CA LEU A 545 -9.09 -12.88 15.61
C LEU A 545 -10.58 -12.59 15.50
N GLY A 546 -11.37 -13.65 15.53
CA GLY A 546 -12.81 -13.55 15.49
C GLY A 546 -13.48 -14.92 15.51
N TYR A 547 -14.80 -14.91 15.46
CA TYR A 547 -15.62 -16.10 15.34
C TYR A 547 -16.73 -15.89 14.30
N GLN A 548 -17.33 -16.98 13.84
CA GLN A 548 -18.52 -16.96 13.00
C GLN A 548 -19.74 -17.41 13.81
N ALA A 549 -20.87 -16.76 13.57
CA ALA A 549 -22.17 -17.20 14.03
C ALA A 549 -23.21 -16.87 12.96
N ASP A 550 -24.02 -17.87 12.58
CA ASP A 550 -25.04 -17.75 11.52
C ASP A 550 -24.44 -17.21 10.19
N ALA A 551 -23.27 -17.71 9.80
CA ALA A 551 -22.49 -17.30 8.63
C ALA A 551 -21.98 -15.83 8.64
N GLU A 552 -22.15 -15.08 9.72
CA GLU A 552 -21.63 -13.72 9.89
C GLU A 552 -20.34 -13.73 10.72
N LEU A 553 -19.43 -12.80 10.40
CA LEU A 553 -18.15 -12.65 11.07
C LEU A 553 -18.24 -11.61 12.20
N PHE A 554 -17.72 -11.95 13.36
CA PHE A 554 -17.55 -11.08 14.53
C PHE A 554 -16.07 -10.95 14.85
N LEU A 555 -15.54 -9.72 14.80
CA LEU A 555 -14.15 -9.45 15.10
C LEU A 555 -13.95 -9.26 16.60
N THR A 556 -12.95 -9.92 17.15
CA THR A 556 -12.63 -9.83 18.59
C THR A 556 -11.33 -9.06 18.83
N GLY A 557 -10.40 -9.05 17.88
CA GLY A 557 -9.18 -8.28 18.03
C GLY A 557 -8.08 -8.68 17.06
N ARG A 558 -6.86 -8.24 17.35
CA ARG A 558 -5.66 -8.64 16.61
C ARG A 558 -4.82 -9.59 17.43
N ARG A 559 -4.40 -10.71 16.84
CA ARG A 559 -3.57 -11.72 17.50
C ARG A 559 -2.32 -11.14 18.19
N LYS A 560 -1.67 -10.17 17.57
CA LYS A 560 -0.44 -9.53 18.09
C LYS A 560 -0.69 -8.48 19.16
N ASP A 561 -1.91 -8.01 19.27
CA ASP A 561 -2.28 -6.98 20.23
C ASP A 561 -2.87 -7.61 21.52
N VAL A 562 -3.44 -8.81 21.45
CA VAL A 562 -3.99 -9.53 22.62
C VAL A 562 -2.89 -9.73 23.66
N VAL A 563 -3.18 -9.39 24.90
CA VAL A 563 -2.29 -9.56 26.05
C VAL A 563 -2.68 -10.84 26.79
N ILE A 564 -1.73 -11.75 26.95
CA ILE A 564 -1.97 -13.01 27.68
C ILE A 564 -1.47 -12.84 29.10
N LYS A 565 -2.39 -12.71 30.05
CA LYS A 565 -2.06 -12.53 31.46
C LYS A 565 -2.79 -13.55 32.31
N GLY A 566 -2.02 -14.40 33.03
CA GLY A 566 -2.58 -15.44 33.91
C GLY A 566 -3.48 -16.43 33.17
N GLY A 567 -3.20 -16.75 31.90
CA GLY A 567 -4.00 -17.64 31.08
C GLY A 567 -5.27 -17.03 30.47
N ARG A 568 -5.50 -15.74 30.69
CA ARG A 568 -6.63 -15.00 30.11
C ARG A 568 -6.17 -14.15 28.92
N ASN A 569 -7.01 -14.08 27.88
CA ASN A 569 -6.87 -13.17 26.77
C ASN A 569 -7.46 -11.81 27.13
N ILE A 570 -6.64 -10.77 27.14
CA ILE A 570 -7.08 -9.38 27.37
C ILE A 570 -7.00 -8.63 26.06
N TYR A 571 -8.11 -8.06 25.65
CA TYR A 571 -8.20 -7.29 24.41
C TYR A 571 -7.93 -5.81 24.71
N PRO A 572 -6.85 -5.21 24.16
CA PRO A 572 -6.44 -3.84 24.50
C PRO A 572 -7.52 -2.80 24.29
N HIS A 573 -8.37 -2.95 23.27
CA HIS A 573 -9.43 -1.99 22.96
C HIS A 573 -10.50 -1.89 24.05
N GLU A 574 -10.77 -2.96 24.78
CA GLU A 574 -11.71 -2.95 25.92
C GLU A 574 -11.15 -2.13 27.07
N ALA A 575 -9.89 -2.37 27.44
CA ALA A 575 -9.21 -1.57 28.46
C ALA A 575 -9.13 -0.10 28.04
N GLU A 576 -8.80 0.17 26.77
CA GLU A 576 -8.73 1.52 26.21
C GLU A 576 -10.09 2.23 26.26
N ALA A 577 -11.19 1.52 25.96
CA ALA A 577 -12.54 2.05 26.03
C ALA A 577 -12.93 2.41 27.48
N VAL A 578 -12.61 1.55 28.43
CA VAL A 578 -12.87 1.79 29.88
C VAL A 578 -12.07 3.01 30.36
N VAL A 579 -10.77 3.08 30.06
CA VAL A 579 -9.90 4.19 30.46
C VAL A 579 -10.33 5.51 29.80
N ALA A 580 -10.88 5.47 28.60
CA ALA A 580 -11.39 6.66 27.90
C ALA A 580 -12.62 7.30 28.56
N THR A 581 -13.32 6.59 29.47
CA THR A 581 -14.44 7.17 30.23
C THR A 581 -13.98 7.98 31.44
N ILE A 582 -12.71 7.90 31.84
CA ILE A 582 -12.18 8.55 33.03
C ILE A 582 -11.92 10.03 32.71
N GLU A 583 -12.54 10.92 33.49
CA GLU A 583 -12.32 12.36 33.39
C GLU A 583 -10.84 12.70 33.70
N GLY A 584 -10.24 13.60 32.94
CA GLY A 584 -8.82 13.93 33.01
C GLY A 584 -7.94 13.10 32.05
N ILE A 585 -8.46 12.05 31.43
CA ILE A 585 -7.75 11.25 30.41
C ILE A 585 -8.18 11.70 28.99
N ARG A 586 -7.21 11.83 28.10
CA ARG A 586 -7.45 12.22 26.70
C ARG A 586 -8.03 11.04 25.90
N LYS A 587 -9.29 11.17 25.52
CA LYS A 587 -9.98 10.17 24.70
C LYS A 587 -9.23 9.87 23.39
N GLY A 588 -9.12 8.60 23.04
CA GLY A 588 -8.41 8.13 21.85
C GLY A 588 -6.87 8.29 21.91
N CYS A 589 -6.31 8.68 23.05
CA CYS A 589 -4.86 8.80 23.30
C CYS A 589 -4.42 7.85 24.40
N ILE A 590 -4.88 6.62 24.33
CA ILE A 590 -4.61 5.54 25.28
C ILE A 590 -4.04 4.38 24.47
N ALA A 591 -2.99 3.74 24.97
CA ALA A 591 -2.42 2.53 24.40
C ALA A 591 -2.25 1.48 25.48
N VAL A 592 -2.88 0.33 25.26
CA VAL A 592 -2.76 -0.83 26.16
C VAL A 592 -2.02 -1.94 25.43
N PHE A 593 -1.06 -2.57 26.11
CA PHE A 593 -0.24 -3.64 25.49
C PHE A 593 0.40 -4.54 26.54
N GLY A 594 0.77 -5.76 26.10
CA GLY A 594 1.50 -6.72 26.91
C GLY A 594 3.02 -6.52 26.81
N VAL A 595 3.70 -6.73 27.92
CA VAL A 595 5.16 -6.81 27.98
C VAL A 595 5.54 -8.14 28.61
N ALA A 596 6.26 -8.98 27.87
CA ALA A 596 6.69 -10.29 28.35
C ALA A 596 7.48 -10.17 29.66
N ASP A 597 7.08 -10.95 30.67
CA ASP A 597 7.80 -11.07 31.95
C ASP A 597 8.33 -12.50 32.09
N ALA A 598 9.62 -12.66 31.86
CA ALA A 598 10.27 -13.96 31.93
C ALA A 598 10.25 -14.59 33.34
N ALA A 599 10.10 -13.77 34.39
CA ALA A 599 10.06 -14.28 35.78
C ALA A 599 8.69 -14.83 36.14
N LEU A 600 7.62 -14.29 35.57
CA LEU A 600 6.26 -14.69 35.83
C LEU A 600 5.71 -15.69 34.77
N GLY A 601 6.43 -15.88 33.66
CA GLY A 601 5.98 -16.75 32.56
C GLY A 601 4.69 -16.29 31.89
N THR A 602 4.33 -15.01 32.04
CA THR A 602 3.15 -14.35 31.45
C THR A 602 3.49 -12.94 30.99
N GLU A 603 2.52 -12.22 30.43
CA GLU A 603 2.72 -10.81 30.07
C GLU A 603 2.26 -9.89 31.20
N ARG A 604 2.97 -8.78 31.40
CA ARG A 604 2.50 -7.65 32.20
C ARG A 604 1.59 -6.77 31.35
N LEU A 605 0.45 -6.40 31.89
CA LEU A 605 -0.49 -5.47 31.29
C LEU A 605 -0.05 -4.03 31.57
N VAL A 606 0.32 -3.29 30.52
CA VAL A 606 0.76 -1.90 30.59
C VAL A 606 -0.29 -1.00 29.96
N VAL A 607 -0.70 0.03 30.70
CA VAL A 607 -1.59 1.08 30.21
C VAL A 607 -0.80 2.38 30.11
N VAL A 608 -0.70 2.95 28.91
CA VAL A 608 -0.17 4.29 28.67
C VAL A 608 -1.32 5.20 28.30
N ALA A 609 -1.62 6.17 29.14
CA ALA A 609 -2.72 7.11 28.94
C ALA A 609 -2.20 8.56 28.95
N GLU A 610 -2.60 9.34 27.95
CA GLU A 610 -2.26 10.77 27.95
C GLU A 610 -3.18 11.55 28.85
N THR A 611 -2.58 12.42 29.66
CA THR A 611 -3.27 13.41 30.49
C THR A 611 -2.61 14.77 30.38
N ARG A 612 -3.39 15.81 30.64
CA ARG A 612 -2.92 17.19 30.75
C ARG A 612 -2.58 17.57 32.17
N GLU A 613 -3.01 16.76 33.12
CA GLU A 613 -2.80 16.99 34.53
C GLU A 613 -1.29 16.96 34.86
N THR A 614 -0.82 17.99 35.54
CA THR A 614 0.58 18.15 35.97
C THR A 614 0.78 17.98 37.46
N ALA A 615 -0.28 18.21 38.25
CA ALA A 615 -0.22 18.09 39.71
C ALA A 615 -0.05 16.59 40.09
N ALA A 616 0.95 16.31 40.94
CA ALA A 616 1.32 14.96 41.33
C ALA A 616 0.14 14.23 42.01
N THR A 617 -0.58 14.88 42.89
CA THR A 617 -1.73 14.33 43.61
C THR A 617 -2.85 13.92 42.67
N VAL A 618 -3.20 14.78 41.67
CA VAL A 618 -4.24 14.47 40.67
C VAL A 618 -3.80 13.31 39.77
N ARG A 619 -2.52 13.24 39.44
CA ARG A 619 -1.98 12.12 38.64
C ARG A 619 -2.00 10.81 39.41
N GLU A 620 -1.71 10.82 40.70
CA GLU A 620 -1.83 9.63 41.57
C GLU A 620 -3.29 9.16 41.67
N GLU A 621 -4.25 10.09 41.83
CA GLU A 621 -5.68 9.78 41.82
C GLU A 621 -6.13 9.20 40.46
N LEU A 622 -5.71 9.78 39.35
CA LEU A 622 -6.01 9.26 38.02
C LEU A 622 -5.41 7.87 37.81
N GLN A 623 -4.20 7.65 38.27
CA GLN A 623 -3.54 6.34 38.18
C GLN A 623 -4.29 5.29 38.96
N GLN A 624 -4.73 5.61 40.18
CA GLN A 624 -5.53 4.73 41.03
C GLN A 624 -6.90 4.43 40.37
N ARG A 625 -7.58 5.45 39.84
CA ARG A 625 -8.85 5.28 39.13
C ARG A 625 -8.72 4.40 37.87
N ILE A 626 -7.61 4.49 37.14
CA ILE A 626 -7.35 3.60 36.00
C ILE A 626 -7.19 2.16 36.49
N LEU A 627 -6.40 1.94 37.56
CA LEU A 627 -6.19 0.62 38.15
C LEU A 627 -7.51 -0.03 38.54
N GLU A 628 -8.34 0.70 39.29
CA GLU A 628 -9.65 0.21 39.75
C GLU A 628 -10.61 -0.07 38.61
N ARG A 629 -10.80 0.88 37.70
CA ARG A 629 -11.74 0.76 36.59
C ARG A 629 -11.37 -0.37 35.63
N VAL A 630 -10.09 -0.56 35.34
CA VAL A 630 -9.63 -1.66 34.46
C VAL A 630 -9.77 -2.99 35.21
N ALA A 631 -9.44 -3.05 36.50
CA ALA A 631 -9.64 -4.25 37.34
C ALA A 631 -11.11 -4.67 37.40
N ASP A 632 -12.02 -3.71 37.64
CA ASP A 632 -13.47 -3.96 37.69
C ASP A 632 -14.00 -4.45 36.33
N ALA A 633 -13.54 -3.83 35.23
CA ALA A 633 -14.02 -4.15 33.89
C ALA A 633 -13.47 -5.47 33.35
N LEU A 634 -12.20 -5.77 33.57
CA LEU A 634 -11.51 -6.93 32.96
C LEU A 634 -11.25 -8.06 33.97
N GLY A 635 -11.51 -7.84 35.23
CA GLY A 635 -11.20 -8.79 36.30
C GLY A 635 -9.71 -8.99 36.60
N VAL A 636 -8.86 -8.14 35.99
CA VAL A 636 -7.39 -8.18 36.09
C VAL A 636 -6.84 -6.75 36.11
N PRO A 637 -6.13 -6.34 37.17
CA PRO A 637 -5.53 -5.01 37.25
C PRO A 637 -4.35 -4.88 36.30
N PRO A 638 -4.10 -3.67 35.75
CA PRO A 638 -2.86 -3.37 35.07
C PRO A 638 -1.65 -3.51 36.02
N ASP A 639 -0.53 -4.04 35.51
CA ASP A 639 0.72 -4.09 36.28
C ASP A 639 1.44 -2.74 36.31
N THR A 640 1.20 -1.95 35.28
CA THR A 640 1.83 -0.62 35.14
C THR A 640 0.86 0.34 34.47
N VAL A 641 0.66 1.50 35.09
CA VAL A 641 -0.05 2.62 34.50
C VAL A 641 0.93 3.77 34.32
N VAL A 642 1.12 4.22 33.07
CA VAL A 642 1.95 5.35 32.71
C VAL A 642 1.06 6.50 32.28
N LEU A 643 0.98 7.54 33.08
CA LEU A 643 0.35 8.78 32.69
C LEU A 643 1.37 9.62 31.90
N ALA A 644 1.13 9.76 30.62
CA ALA A 644 2.03 10.42 29.69
C ALA A 644 1.55 11.84 29.31
N ARG A 645 2.47 12.68 28.85
CA ARG A 645 2.14 14.00 28.31
C ARG A 645 1.42 13.86 26.96
N PRO A 646 0.63 14.87 26.55
CA PRO A 646 0.04 14.92 25.22
C PRO A 646 1.06 14.70 24.10
N GLY A 647 0.67 13.90 23.08
CA GLY A 647 1.53 13.57 21.96
C GLY A 647 2.50 12.39 22.17
N THR A 648 2.43 11.69 23.31
CA THR A 648 3.28 10.53 23.63
C THR A 648 2.74 9.24 22.95
N VAL A 649 1.44 9.03 22.95
CA VAL A 649 0.82 7.86 22.30
C VAL A 649 0.90 8.01 20.79
N LEU A 650 1.60 7.08 20.14
CA LEU A 650 1.85 7.13 18.71
C LEU A 650 0.61 6.72 17.92
N LYS A 651 0.29 7.47 16.85
CA LYS A 651 -0.87 7.22 15.98
C LYS A 651 -0.44 7.08 14.53
N THR A 652 -1.31 6.44 13.73
CA THR A 652 -1.18 6.40 12.27
C THR A 652 -1.64 7.73 11.66
N SER A 653 -1.39 7.93 10.36
CA SER A 653 -1.93 9.07 9.60
C SER A 653 -3.47 9.11 9.57
N SER A 654 -4.12 7.96 9.80
CA SER A 654 -5.57 7.83 9.91
C SER A 654 -6.08 7.94 11.36
N GLY A 655 -5.24 8.33 12.32
CA GLY A 655 -5.63 8.55 13.73
C GLY A 655 -5.63 7.30 14.63
N LYS A 656 -5.39 6.11 14.09
CA LYS A 656 -5.37 4.84 14.87
C LYS A 656 -4.16 4.75 15.79
N VAL A 657 -4.34 4.22 17.01
CA VAL A 657 -3.27 3.99 17.98
C VAL A 657 -2.28 2.94 17.46
N ARG A 658 -1.00 3.26 17.49
CA ARG A 658 0.11 2.35 17.13
C ARG A 658 0.66 1.68 18.39
N ARG A 659 -0.08 0.70 18.93
CA ARG A 659 0.26 0.00 20.19
C ARG A 659 1.68 -0.57 20.17
N GLY A 660 2.06 -1.27 19.10
CA GLY A 660 3.41 -1.83 18.95
C GLY A 660 4.53 -0.79 19.01
N ALA A 661 4.34 0.36 18.37
CA ALA A 661 5.34 1.44 18.41
C ALA A 661 5.39 2.12 19.79
N THR A 662 4.24 2.29 20.45
CA THR A 662 4.18 2.83 21.83
C THR A 662 4.83 1.85 22.82
N ARG A 663 4.59 0.53 22.66
CA ARG A 663 5.27 -0.53 23.42
C ARG A 663 6.78 -0.47 23.22
N GLU A 664 7.27 -0.32 22.00
CA GLU A 664 8.71 -0.22 21.70
C GLU A 664 9.33 1.01 22.37
N ALA A 665 8.66 2.16 22.29
CA ALA A 665 9.07 3.39 22.96
C ALA A 665 9.11 3.23 24.48
N TYR A 666 8.15 2.49 25.07
CA TYR A 666 8.11 2.13 26.49
C TYR A 666 9.32 1.27 26.87
N LEU A 667 9.59 0.19 26.13
CA LEU A 667 10.69 -0.74 26.40
C LEU A 667 12.07 -0.08 26.29
N VAL A 668 12.24 0.88 25.38
CA VAL A 668 13.48 1.66 25.20
C VAL A 668 13.59 2.83 26.20
N GLY A 669 12.53 3.10 26.99
CA GLY A 669 12.51 4.23 27.94
C GLY A 669 12.49 5.60 27.30
N THR A 670 11.86 5.72 26.12
CA THR A 670 11.82 6.97 25.35
C THR A 670 10.45 7.65 25.36
N LEU A 671 9.48 7.11 26.10
CA LEU A 671 8.13 7.70 26.17
C LEU A 671 8.13 9.18 26.60
N ASP A 672 8.98 9.55 27.56
CA ASP A 672 9.08 10.94 28.06
C ASP A 672 10.07 11.81 27.28
N ARG A 673 10.83 11.24 26.36
CA ARG A 673 11.75 12.01 25.51
C ARG A 673 10.94 12.66 24.40
N GLY A 674 10.46 13.87 24.67
CA GLY A 674 9.85 14.72 23.65
C GLY A 674 10.73 14.74 22.38
N ALA A 675 10.13 14.74 21.21
CA ALA A 675 10.85 14.87 19.94
C ALA A 675 11.80 16.08 20.05
N GLY A 676 13.09 15.84 19.85
CA GLY A 676 14.12 16.88 20.02
C GLY A 676 13.84 18.11 19.15
N SER A 677 14.46 19.25 19.45
CA SER A 677 14.25 20.49 18.72
C SER A 677 14.34 20.24 17.19
N MET A 678 13.59 21.00 16.43
CA MET A 678 13.55 20.92 14.97
C MET A 678 14.96 21.00 14.36
N THR A 679 15.82 21.84 14.92
CA THR A 679 17.24 21.96 14.54
C THR A 679 18.01 20.64 14.70
N ARG A 680 17.79 19.91 15.81
CA ARG A 680 18.43 18.62 16.07
C ARG A 680 17.94 17.54 15.10
N GLN A 681 16.67 17.57 14.75
CA GLN A 681 16.10 16.65 13.75
C GLN A 681 16.71 16.90 12.37
N TRP A 682 16.85 18.16 11.94
CA TRP A 682 17.50 18.53 10.69
C TRP A 682 18.98 18.13 10.66
N LEU A 683 19.71 18.33 11.78
CA LEU A 683 21.10 17.89 11.89
C LEU A 683 21.23 16.37 11.78
N THR A 684 20.34 15.60 12.40
CA THR A 684 20.31 14.13 12.30
C THR A 684 20.03 13.68 10.88
N LEU A 685 19.05 14.28 10.21
CA LEU A 685 18.75 13.99 8.79
C LEU A 685 19.92 14.36 7.88
N GLY A 686 20.55 15.52 8.12
CA GLY A 686 21.76 15.96 7.39
C GLY A 686 22.91 14.97 7.56
N TRP A 687 23.18 14.51 8.78
CA TRP A 687 24.22 13.49 9.05
C TRP A 687 23.94 12.17 8.33
N HIS A 688 22.70 11.67 8.40
CA HIS A 688 22.31 10.46 7.66
C HIS A 688 22.49 10.63 6.15
N ALA A 689 22.21 11.82 5.61
CA ALA A 689 22.43 12.10 4.20
C ALA A 689 23.92 12.11 3.83
N VAL A 690 24.80 12.62 4.68
CA VAL A 690 26.26 12.61 4.49
C VAL A 690 26.79 11.16 4.51
N VAL A 691 26.41 10.38 5.52
CA VAL A 691 26.80 8.96 5.63
C VAL A 691 26.30 8.16 4.44
N ALA A 692 25.07 8.40 3.99
CA ALA A 692 24.49 7.76 2.80
C ALA A 692 25.27 8.13 1.53
N ARG A 693 25.69 9.39 1.37
CA ARG A 693 26.56 9.84 0.25
C ARG A 693 27.92 9.13 0.28
N GLY A 694 28.54 9.02 1.45
CA GLY A 694 29.81 8.29 1.62
C GLY A 694 29.71 6.82 1.20
N ARG A 695 28.66 6.13 1.66
CA ARG A 695 28.38 4.74 1.27
C ARG A 695 28.16 4.60 -0.24
N ARG A 696 27.49 5.56 -0.89
CA ARG A 696 27.30 5.55 -2.34
C ARG A 696 28.60 5.75 -3.11
N ALA A 697 29.42 6.68 -2.66
CA ALA A 697 30.72 6.90 -3.28
C ALA A 697 31.57 5.62 -3.19
N ALA A 698 31.58 4.94 -2.06
CA ALA A 698 32.25 3.67 -1.87
C ALA A 698 31.66 2.54 -2.77
N ASP A 699 30.31 2.43 -2.86
CA ASP A 699 29.66 1.45 -3.75
C ASP A 699 29.96 1.75 -5.24
N LEU A 700 29.97 3.03 -5.62
CA LEU A 700 30.32 3.44 -6.99
C LEU A 700 31.77 3.10 -7.32
N LEU A 701 32.71 3.38 -6.42
CA LEU A 701 34.12 3.01 -6.58
C LEU A 701 34.29 1.50 -6.70
N LEU A 702 33.60 0.73 -5.87
CA LEU A 702 33.63 -0.75 -5.95
C LEU A 702 33.08 -1.22 -7.31
N ARG A 703 31.99 -0.66 -7.79
CA ARG A 703 31.42 -1.02 -9.11
C ARG A 703 32.35 -0.63 -10.26
N LEU A 704 32.93 0.56 -10.21
CA LEU A 704 33.87 1.00 -11.22
C LEU A 704 35.10 0.10 -11.26
N SER A 705 35.75 -0.20 -10.12
CA SER A 705 36.88 -1.06 -10.05
C SER A 705 36.60 -2.49 -10.52
N PHE A 706 35.42 -3.04 -10.08
CA PHE A 706 34.97 -4.37 -10.51
C PHE A 706 34.64 -4.40 -12.02
N THR A 707 33.98 -3.38 -12.52
CA THR A 707 33.69 -3.27 -13.97
C THR A 707 34.99 -3.20 -14.77
N THR A 708 35.94 -2.35 -14.37
CA THR A 708 37.25 -2.25 -15.02
C THR A 708 38.00 -3.59 -15.04
N TYR A 709 37.95 -4.30 -13.92
CA TYR A 709 38.50 -5.64 -13.83
C TYR A 709 37.87 -6.63 -14.81
N ILE A 710 36.53 -6.69 -14.88
CA ILE A 710 35.82 -7.62 -15.78
C ILE A 710 36.03 -7.23 -17.26
N VAL A 711 36.07 -5.93 -17.57
CA VAL A 711 36.39 -5.46 -18.93
C VAL A 711 37.81 -5.88 -19.31
N ALA A 712 38.80 -5.67 -18.45
CA ALA A 712 40.18 -6.09 -18.70
C ALA A 712 40.28 -7.62 -18.89
N LEU A 713 39.63 -8.39 -18.02
CA LEU A 713 39.55 -9.85 -18.14
C LEU A 713 38.95 -10.27 -19.49
N THR A 714 37.91 -9.60 -19.94
CA THR A 714 37.22 -9.89 -21.21
C THR A 714 38.16 -9.56 -22.40
N LEU A 715 38.80 -8.39 -22.39
CA LEU A 715 39.69 -7.93 -23.46
C LEU A 715 40.92 -8.85 -23.62
N VAL A 716 41.42 -9.40 -22.53
CA VAL A 716 42.57 -10.33 -22.55
C VAL A 716 42.15 -11.74 -22.97
N SER A 717 40.98 -12.22 -22.53
CA SER A 717 40.61 -13.64 -22.67
C SER A 717 39.76 -13.96 -23.91
N VAL A 718 38.97 -13.00 -24.41
CA VAL A 718 38.10 -13.23 -25.58
C VAL A 718 38.89 -13.37 -26.90
N PRO A 719 39.92 -12.57 -27.22
CA PRO A 719 40.66 -12.74 -28.48
C PRO A 719 41.29 -14.12 -28.67
N PRO A 720 42.00 -14.72 -27.69
CA PRO A 720 42.54 -16.09 -27.85
C PRO A 720 41.40 -17.13 -27.97
N LEU A 721 40.27 -16.97 -27.24
CA LEU A 721 39.13 -17.86 -27.42
C LEU A 721 38.60 -17.77 -28.85
N TRP A 722 38.40 -16.54 -29.35
CA TRP A 722 37.91 -16.29 -30.70
C TRP A 722 38.78 -16.95 -31.77
N ALA A 723 40.12 -16.81 -31.64
CA ALA A 723 41.10 -17.44 -32.53
C ALA A 723 40.97 -18.97 -32.50
N LEU A 724 40.94 -19.58 -31.29
CA LEU A 724 40.85 -21.03 -31.11
C LEU A 724 39.50 -21.58 -31.67
N VAL A 725 38.39 -20.89 -31.45
CA VAL A 725 37.07 -21.29 -32.01
C VAL A 725 37.05 -21.14 -33.53
N ARG A 726 37.68 -20.07 -34.09
CA ARG A 726 37.80 -19.87 -35.54
C ARG A 726 38.59 -20.97 -36.23
N MET A 727 39.63 -21.47 -35.54
CA MET A 727 40.48 -22.57 -36.04
C MET A 727 39.85 -23.96 -35.82
N SER A 728 38.84 -24.07 -34.97
CA SER A 728 38.17 -25.33 -34.72
C SER A 728 37.36 -25.78 -35.93
N GLY A 729 37.66 -26.95 -36.49
CA GLY A 729 36.97 -27.53 -37.66
C GLY A 729 35.63 -28.21 -37.30
N GLN A 730 35.31 -28.42 -36.03
CA GLN A 730 34.14 -29.17 -35.56
C GLN A 730 33.32 -28.36 -34.52
N PRO A 731 31.97 -28.29 -34.67
CA PRO A 731 31.10 -27.59 -33.75
C PRO A 731 31.18 -28.09 -32.29
N ALA A 732 31.39 -29.40 -32.11
CA ALA A 732 31.57 -30.00 -30.78
C ALA A 732 32.82 -29.48 -30.05
N THR A 733 33.89 -29.23 -30.77
CA THR A 733 35.12 -28.65 -30.20
C THR A 733 34.94 -27.21 -29.84
N ALA A 734 34.26 -26.43 -30.68
CA ALA A 734 33.88 -25.02 -30.39
C ALA A 734 33.03 -24.95 -29.10
N ARG A 735 32.02 -25.77 -28.95
CA ARG A 735 31.20 -25.86 -27.73
C ARG A 735 32.00 -26.20 -26.48
N ARG A 736 32.94 -27.13 -26.57
CA ARG A 736 33.84 -27.49 -25.44
C ARG A 736 34.75 -26.32 -25.04
N LEU A 737 35.27 -25.60 -26.01
CA LEU A 737 36.08 -24.40 -25.77
C LEU A 737 35.26 -23.29 -25.11
N LEU A 738 34.07 -23.01 -25.60
CA LEU A 738 33.10 -22.05 -25.00
C LEU A 738 32.76 -22.42 -23.59
N LYS A 739 32.49 -23.70 -23.28
CA LYS A 739 32.24 -24.18 -21.92
C LYS A 739 33.41 -23.95 -20.98
N ARG A 740 34.61 -24.31 -21.41
CA ARG A 740 35.85 -24.12 -20.60
C ARG A 740 36.10 -22.64 -20.32
N PHE A 741 35.92 -21.80 -21.33
CA PHE A 741 36.06 -20.37 -21.23
C PHE A 741 34.99 -19.78 -20.29
N SER A 742 33.73 -20.15 -20.42
CA SER A 742 32.65 -19.69 -19.52
C SER A 742 32.92 -20.08 -18.08
N ARG A 743 33.42 -21.29 -17.80
CA ARG A 743 33.85 -21.71 -16.47
C ARG A 743 34.98 -20.84 -15.93
N PHE A 744 35.99 -20.54 -16.78
CA PHE A 744 37.07 -19.65 -16.42
C PHE A 744 36.55 -18.24 -16.06
N VAL A 745 35.68 -17.65 -16.89
CA VAL A 745 35.08 -16.33 -16.64
C VAL A 745 34.27 -16.32 -15.35
N VAL A 746 33.47 -17.35 -15.09
CA VAL A 746 32.67 -17.45 -13.84
C VAL A 746 33.61 -17.59 -12.64
N ALA A 747 34.64 -18.40 -12.71
CA ALA A 747 35.64 -18.57 -11.62
C ALA A 747 36.40 -17.28 -11.33
N MET A 748 36.84 -16.59 -12.38
CA MET A 748 37.56 -15.32 -12.26
C MET A 748 36.65 -14.13 -11.90
N SER A 749 35.34 -14.20 -12.11
CA SER A 749 34.42 -13.11 -11.77
C SER A 749 34.31 -12.80 -10.28
N GLY A 750 34.79 -13.68 -9.41
CA GLY A 750 34.66 -13.55 -7.95
C GLY A 750 33.19 -13.69 -7.46
N CYS A 751 32.27 -14.05 -8.34
CA CYS A 751 30.90 -14.33 -7.98
C CYS A 751 30.75 -15.74 -7.37
N ARG A 752 29.96 -15.85 -6.31
CA ARG A 752 29.70 -17.15 -5.67
C ARG A 752 28.59 -17.87 -6.42
N LEU A 753 28.95 -18.89 -7.21
CA LEU A 753 27.97 -19.71 -7.94
C LEU A 753 27.61 -20.97 -7.13
N GLU A 754 26.29 -21.14 -6.93
CA GLU A 754 25.69 -22.34 -6.35
C GLU A 754 24.83 -23.02 -7.41
N VAL A 755 25.10 -24.32 -7.69
CA VAL A 755 24.32 -25.10 -8.67
C VAL A 755 23.58 -26.21 -7.93
N ARG A 756 22.28 -26.28 -8.14
CA ARG A 756 21.36 -27.27 -7.53
C ARG A 756 20.70 -28.13 -8.61
N GLY A 757 20.32 -29.36 -8.29
CA GLY A 757 19.56 -30.24 -9.17
C GLY A 757 20.38 -30.87 -10.31
N LEU A 758 21.71 -30.97 -10.20
CA LEU A 758 22.56 -31.65 -11.19
C LEU A 758 22.22 -33.14 -11.34
N GLU A 759 21.65 -33.74 -10.32
CA GLU A 759 21.15 -35.12 -10.31
C GLU A 759 20.05 -35.36 -11.35
N HIS A 760 19.25 -34.34 -11.67
CA HIS A 760 18.22 -34.44 -12.69
C HIS A 760 18.75 -34.60 -14.12
N LEU A 761 20.04 -34.37 -14.33
CA LEU A 761 20.71 -34.53 -15.62
C LEU A 761 21.28 -35.94 -15.82
N ARG A 762 21.33 -36.76 -14.77
CA ARG A 762 21.80 -38.15 -14.86
C ARG A 762 20.74 -38.94 -15.63
N GLU A 763 21.17 -39.68 -16.63
CA GLU A 763 20.32 -40.54 -17.47
C GLU A 763 19.26 -39.74 -18.31
N LEU A 764 19.39 -38.43 -18.41
CA LEU A 764 18.53 -37.61 -19.25
C LEU A 764 18.99 -37.70 -20.72
N GLY A 765 18.18 -38.27 -21.57
CA GLY A 765 18.38 -38.26 -23.03
C GLY A 765 18.25 -36.84 -23.63
N PRO A 766 18.11 -36.73 -24.95
CA PRO A 766 17.89 -35.43 -25.58
C PRO A 766 16.67 -34.71 -24.98
N ALA A 767 16.87 -33.43 -24.58
CA ALA A 767 15.88 -32.64 -23.87
C ALA A 767 15.93 -31.16 -24.26
N ILE A 768 14.87 -30.45 -23.99
CA ILE A 768 14.83 -29.00 -24.15
C ILE A 768 14.91 -28.32 -22.77
N PHE A 769 15.87 -27.42 -22.62
CA PHE A 769 16.09 -26.66 -21.39
C PHE A 769 15.49 -25.25 -21.55
N VAL A 770 14.73 -24.83 -20.57
CA VAL A 770 14.15 -23.48 -20.55
C VAL A 770 14.51 -22.76 -19.26
N ALA A 771 14.93 -21.50 -19.35
CA ALA A 771 15.29 -20.73 -18.17
C ALA A 771 14.68 -19.31 -18.22
N ASN A 772 14.50 -18.70 -17.04
CA ASN A 772 14.26 -17.28 -16.97
C ASN A 772 15.49 -16.49 -17.41
N HIS A 773 15.26 -15.24 -17.90
CA HIS A 773 16.31 -14.38 -18.42
C HIS A 773 16.33 -13.05 -17.69
N ALA A 774 17.37 -12.78 -16.91
CA ALA A 774 17.46 -11.62 -16.04
C ALA A 774 18.68 -10.72 -16.30
N SER A 775 19.70 -11.24 -17.05
CA SER A 775 20.98 -10.58 -17.23
C SER A 775 21.71 -11.08 -18.49
N TYR A 776 22.59 -10.28 -19.06
CA TYR A 776 23.54 -10.74 -20.10
C TYR A 776 24.45 -11.87 -19.58
N PHE A 777 24.66 -11.96 -18.28
CA PHE A 777 25.52 -12.97 -17.67
C PHE A 777 24.88 -14.37 -17.66
N ASP A 778 23.56 -14.49 -17.83
CA ASP A 778 22.84 -15.77 -17.79
C ASP A 778 23.35 -16.77 -18.83
N ALA A 779 23.62 -16.30 -20.06
CA ALA A 779 24.15 -17.16 -21.12
C ALA A 779 25.52 -17.74 -20.76
N VAL A 780 26.39 -16.95 -20.14
CA VAL A 780 27.72 -17.40 -19.69
C VAL A 780 27.58 -18.47 -18.58
N LEU A 781 26.63 -18.27 -17.66
CA LEU A 781 26.36 -19.23 -16.57
C LEU A 781 25.84 -20.57 -17.10
N VAL A 782 24.91 -20.54 -18.01
CA VAL A 782 24.34 -21.72 -18.64
C VAL A 782 25.43 -22.50 -19.39
N LEU A 783 26.28 -21.80 -20.16
CA LEU A 783 27.42 -22.41 -20.85
C LEU A 783 28.42 -23.01 -19.89
N ALA A 784 28.67 -22.41 -18.73
CA ALA A 784 29.59 -22.91 -17.72
C ALA A 784 29.08 -24.18 -17.01
N THR A 785 27.74 -24.27 -16.77
CA THR A 785 27.12 -25.25 -15.87
C THR A 785 26.55 -26.45 -16.60
N LEU A 786 25.78 -26.24 -17.67
CA LEU A 786 25.06 -27.30 -18.38
C LEU A 786 25.95 -28.10 -19.34
N PRO A 787 25.53 -29.26 -19.86
CA PRO A 787 26.36 -30.10 -20.77
C PRO A 787 26.81 -29.35 -22.02
N ALA A 788 28.02 -29.65 -22.51
CA ALA A 788 28.56 -29.06 -23.74
C ALA A 788 27.89 -29.55 -25.05
N THR A 789 27.01 -30.54 -24.94
CA THR A 789 26.21 -31.05 -26.04
C THR A 789 24.99 -30.16 -26.37
N LEU A 790 24.65 -29.22 -25.46
CA LEU A 790 23.55 -28.31 -25.65
C LEU A 790 23.80 -27.31 -26.79
N ARG A 791 22.76 -27.12 -27.63
CA ARG A 791 22.73 -26.05 -28.63
C ARG A 791 21.85 -24.91 -28.12
N PHE A 792 22.26 -23.69 -28.34
CA PHE A 792 21.52 -22.49 -27.94
C PHE A 792 20.68 -21.95 -29.09
N ALA A 793 19.46 -21.48 -28.74
CA ALA A 793 18.68 -20.61 -29.58
C ALA A 793 19.03 -19.15 -29.27
N ALA A 794 19.74 -18.49 -30.16
CA ALA A 794 20.22 -17.11 -30.01
C ALA A 794 19.41 -16.13 -30.90
N LYS A 795 19.38 -14.84 -30.52
CA LYS A 795 18.77 -13.82 -31.39
C LYS A 795 19.61 -13.60 -32.65
N ALA A 796 18.96 -13.53 -33.81
CA ALA A 796 19.66 -13.28 -35.09
C ALA A 796 20.55 -12.02 -35.10
N ARG A 797 20.12 -10.94 -34.40
CA ARG A 797 20.94 -9.73 -34.25
C ARG A 797 22.30 -9.97 -33.60
N LEU A 798 22.50 -11.04 -32.83
CA LEU A 798 23.81 -11.38 -32.25
C LEU A 798 24.77 -11.93 -33.30
N ALA A 799 24.29 -12.47 -34.41
CA ALA A 799 25.09 -12.96 -35.53
C ALA A 799 25.79 -11.83 -36.30
N THR A 800 25.33 -10.58 -36.18
CA THR A 800 25.99 -9.40 -36.81
C THR A 800 27.11 -8.82 -35.94
N HIS A 801 27.27 -9.27 -34.69
CA HIS A 801 28.34 -8.80 -33.81
C HIS A 801 29.70 -9.37 -34.24
N PRO A 802 30.79 -8.59 -34.28
CA PRO A 802 32.09 -9.03 -34.84
C PRO A 802 32.64 -10.32 -34.20
N VAL A 803 32.50 -10.49 -32.88
CA VAL A 803 32.95 -11.68 -32.14
C VAL A 803 31.89 -12.78 -32.13
N LEU A 804 30.66 -12.45 -31.70
CA LEU A 804 29.55 -13.42 -31.58
C LEU A 804 29.12 -13.97 -32.94
N GLY A 805 29.20 -13.17 -34.00
CA GLY A 805 28.90 -13.61 -35.38
C GLY A 805 29.86 -14.71 -35.90
N THR A 806 31.04 -14.85 -35.29
CA THR A 806 31.93 -15.99 -35.55
C THR A 806 31.64 -17.16 -34.60
N LEU A 807 31.44 -16.90 -33.30
CA LEU A 807 31.28 -17.94 -32.28
C LEU A 807 29.96 -18.72 -32.42
N ILE A 808 28.83 -18.02 -32.72
CA ILE A 808 27.49 -18.63 -32.81
C ILE A 808 27.43 -19.68 -33.94
N PRO A 809 27.76 -19.40 -35.20
CA PRO A 809 27.69 -20.38 -36.28
C PRO A 809 28.73 -21.52 -36.07
N ARG A 810 29.96 -21.21 -35.63
CA ARG A 810 30.99 -22.20 -35.40
C ARG A 810 30.63 -23.22 -34.29
N ALA A 811 29.88 -22.78 -33.27
CA ALA A 811 29.34 -23.66 -32.25
C ALA A 811 28.07 -24.45 -32.72
N GLY A 812 27.56 -24.17 -33.91
CA GLY A 812 26.32 -24.77 -34.42
C GLY A 812 25.05 -24.34 -33.65
N TYR A 813 25.03 -23.10 -33.12
CA TYR A 813 23.88 -22.55 -32.41
C TYR A 813 22.87 -22.00 -33.42
N ILE A 814 21.57 -22.12 -33.10
CA ILE A 814 20.45 -21.72 -33.94
C ILE A 814 20.16 -20.22 -33.72
N THR A 815 19.92 -19.46 -34.79
CA THR A 815 19.55 -18.04 -34.70
C THR A 815 18.07 -17.86 -35.02
N ILE A 816 17.31 -17.24 -34.11
CA ILE A 816 15.88 -17.00 -34.25
C ILE A 816 15.62 -15.52 -34.42
N GLU A 817 14.88 -15.12 -35.46
CA GLU A 817 14.46 -13.76 -35.70
C GLU A 817 13.10 -13.42 -35.04
N LYS A 818 12.88 -12.15 -34.68
CA LYS A 818 11.73 -11.75 -33.89
C LYS A 818 10.60 -11.05 -34.63
N THR A 819 10.85 -10.63 -35.86
CA THR A 819 10.08 -9.55 -36.51
C THR A 819 8.83 -10.03 -37.24
N LYS A 820 8.82 -11.25 -37.76
CA LYS A 820 7.67 -11.78 -38.52
C LYS A 820 7.17 -13.10 -37.95
N LEU A 821 5.86 -13.33 -38.00
CA LEU A 821 5.22 -14.56 -37.49
C LEU A 821 5.73 -15.82 -38.22
N SER A 822 5.97 -15.73 -39.53
CA SER A 822 6.55 -16.80 -40.34
C SER A 822 7.95 -17.22 -39.86
N GLU A 823 8.82 -16.25 -39.58
CA GLU A 823 10.19 -16.49 -39.12
C GLU A 823 10.25 -17.06 -37.68
N GLN A 824 9.24 -16.77 -36.86
CA GLN A 824 9.08 -17.40 -35.52
C GLN A 824 8.65 -18.87 -35.63
N MET A 825 7.87 -19.21 -36.64
CA MET A 825 7.47 -20.62 -36.93
C MET A 825 8.66 -21.41 -37.48
N GLU A 826 9.41 -20.90 -38.45
CA GLU A 826 10.64 -21.51 -38.97
C GLU A 826 11.67 -21.78 -37.85
N GLY A 827 11.90 -20.86 -36.94
CA GLY A 827 12.79 -21.05 -35.81
C GLY A 827 12.32 -22.13 -34.82
N ALA A 828 11.01 -22.32 -34.65
CA ALA A 828 10.45 -23.40 -33.85
C ALA A 828 10.63 -24.78 -34.55
N ASP A 829 10.45 -24.82 -35.87
CA ASP A 829 10.65 -26.02 -36.69
C ASP A 829 12.12 -26.45 -36.69
N GLU A 830 13.09 -25.53 -36.76
CA GLU A 830 14.52 -25.84 -36.61
C GLU A 830 14.84 -26.44 -35.23
N VAL A 831 14.22 -25.94 -34.17
CA VAL A 831 14.36 -26.49 -32.80
C VAL A 831 13.78 -27.88 -32.73
N SER A 832 12.60 -28.12 -33.32
CA SER A 832 11.98 -29.43 -33.41
C SER A 832 12.82 -30.42 -34.22
N ALA A 833 13.40 -30.00 -35.34
CA ALA A 833 14.30 -30.82 -36.17
C ALA A 833 15.55 -31.23 -35.41
N ALA A 834 16.20 -30.32 -34.68
CA ALA A 834 17.38 -30.62 -33.89
C ALA A 834 17.08 -31.61 -32.76
N LEU A 835 15.95 -31.47 -32.07
CA LEU A 835 15.49 -32.41 -31.05
C LEU A 835 15.16 -33.80 -31.63
N GLY A 836 14.56 -33.84 -32.82
CA GLY A 836 14.31 -35.06 -33.59
C GLY A 836 15.59 -35.81 -33.98
N ALA A 837 16.64 -35.04 -34.32
CA ALA A 837 17.97 -35.58 -34.58
C ALA A 837 18.71 -36.05 -33.32
N GLY A 838 18.12 -35.97 -32.13
CA GLY A 838 18.71 -36.43 -30.89
C GLY A 838 19.63 -35.40 -30.19
N GLU A 839 19.58 -34.15 -30.59
CA GLU A 839 20.34 -33.08 -29.91
C GLU A 839 19.52 -32.40 -28.79
N SER A 840 20.18 -31.88 -27.76
CA SER A 840 19.52 -31.12 -26.70
C SER A 840 19.59 -29.63 -26.98
N MET A 841 18.51 -28.91 -26.66
CA MET A 841 18.35 -27.49 -26.95
C MET A 841 18.24 -26.66 -25.67
N PHE A 842 18.70 -25.41 -25.70
CA PHE A 842 18.51 -24.43 -24.63
C PHE A 842 17.83 -23.17 -25.17
N VAL A 843 16.78 -22.70 -24.51
CA VAL A 843 15.98 -21.54 -24.92
C VAL A 843 15.67 -20.67 -23.72
N PHE A 844 15.75 -19.34 -23.86
CA PHE A 844 15.14 -18.37 -22.96
C PHE A 844 13.73 -18.01 -23.48
N PRO A 845 12.66 -18.58 -22.92
CA PRO A 845 11.31 -18.43 -23.48
C PRO A 845 10.76 -16.99 -23.34
N GLU A 846 11.30 -16.18 -22.44
CA GLU A 846 10.99 -14.75 -22.34
C GLU A 846 11.49 -13.96 -23.57
N GLY A 847 12.50 -14.46 -24.24
CA GLY A 847 13.10 -13.86 -25.42
C GLY A 847 13.76 -12.49 -25.21
N THR A 848 13.67 -11.89 -24.05
CA THR A 848 14.33 -10.65 -23.62
C THR A 848 14.28 -10.56 -22.10
N PHE A 849 14.99 -9.59 -21.52
CA PHE A 849 14.92 -9.30 -20.10
C PHE A 849 14.83 -7.80 -19.87
N VAL A 850 14.28 -7.44 -18.72
CA VAL A 850 14.07 -6.07 -18.26
C VAL A 850 14.70 -5.85 -16.89
N ARG A 851 14.88 -4.58 -16.52
CA ARG A 851 15.48 -4.22 -15.24
C ARG A 851 14.59 -4.53 -14.04
N ALA A 852 13.28 -4.41 -14.22
CA ALA A 852 12.30 -4.66 -13.17
C ALA A 852 12.30 -6.16 -12.76
N PRO A 853 12.08 -6.49 -11.47
CA PRO A 853 11.93 -7.87 -11.02
C PRO A 853 10.67 -8.52 -11.60
N GLY A 854 10.70 -9.86 -11.69
CA GLY A 854 9.61 -10.67 -12.22
C GLY A 854 9.95 -11.36 -13.54
N LEU A 855 9.19 -12.42 -13.86
CA LEU A 855 9.31 -13.17 -15.10
C LEU A 855 8.43 -12.54 -16.18
N LEU A 856 8.97 -12.36 -17.38
CA LEU A 856 8.17 -12.00 -18.54
C LEU A 856 7.31 -13.20 -19.02
N PRO A 857 6.26 -12.98 -19.82
CA PRO A 857 5.49 -14.07 -20.40
C PRO A 857 6.36 -15.03 -21.23
N PHE A 858 6.15 -16.31 -21.03
CA PHE A 858 6.88 -17.36 -21.79
C PHE A 858 6.25 -17.58 -23.15
N ARG A 859 7.07 -17.55 -24.21
CA ARG A 859 6.66 -17.83 -25.57
C ARG A 859 6.53 -19.34 -25.78
N LEU A 860 5.57 -19.76 -26.59
CA LEU A 860 5.18 -21.16 -26.74
C LEU A 860 6.13 -22.02 -27.58
N GLY A 861 7.01 -21.45 -28.39
CA GLY A 861 7.84 -22.19 -29.36
C GLY A 861 8.65 -23.35 -28.77
N ALA A 862 9.33 -23.16 -27.62
CA ALA A 862 10.09 -24.22 -26.98
C ALA A 862 9.19 -25.35 -26.41
N PHE A 863 8.02 -25.00 -25.91
CA PHE A 863 7.05 -25.96 -25.34
C PHE A 863 6.36 -26.77 -26.43
N ARG A 864 6.04 -26.12 -27.56
CA ARG A 864 5.51 -26.79 -28.75
C ARG A 864 6.52 -27.81 -29.30
N ALA A 865 7.80 -27.40 -29.42
CA ALA A 865 8.86 -28.31 -29.87
C ALA A 865 9.01 -29.57 -28.95
N ALA A 866 8.89 -29.38 -27.61
CA ALA A 866 8.90 -30.47 -26.66
C ALA A 866 7.74 -31.45 -26.88
N VAL A 867 6.53 -30.97 -27.14
CA VAL A 867 5.33 -31.77 -27.39
C VAL A 867 5.43 -32.50 -28.73
N GLU A 868 5.80 -31.82 -29.82
CA GLU A 868 5.94 -32.39 -31.15
C GLU A 868 6.98 -33.51 -31.24
N THR A 869 8.07 -33.34 -30.47
CA THR A 869 9.16 -34.36 -30.47
C THR A 869 9.06 -35.36 -29.32
N ALA A 870 8.04 -35.27 -28.48
CA ALA A 870 7.85 -36.06 -27.27
C ALA A 870 9.09 -36.07 -26.35
N ARG A 871 9.89 -34.97 -26.34
CA ARG A 871 11.11 -34.84 -25.54
C ARG A 871 10.85 -34.17 -24.21
N PRO A 872 11.55 -34.57 -23.15
CA PRO A 872 11.42 -33.94 -21.83
C PRO A 872 11.84 -32.47 -21.87
N LEU A 873 11.12 -31.61 -21.11
CA LEU A 873 11.43 -30.21 -20.90
C LEU A 873 11.98 -30.02 -19.49
N VAL A 874 13.16 -29.38 -19.37
CA VAL A 874 13.87 -29.15 -18.10
C VAL A 874 13.81 -27.66 -17.74
N PRO A 875 13.03 -27.28 -16.74
CA PRO A 875 13.05 -25.91 -16.23
C PRO A 875 14.34 -25.62 -15.45
N VAL A 876 14.95 -24.47 -15.69
CA VAL A 876 16.17 -23.99 -15.00
C VAL A 876 15.89 -22.61 -14.43
N ALA A 877 16.04 -22.45 -13.12
CA ALA A 877 15.86 -21.19 -12.45
C ALA A 877 17.21 -20.49 -12.22
N ILE A 878 17.34 -19.25 -12.65
CA ILE A 878 18.55 -18.43 -12.47
C ILE A 878 18.19 -17.24 -11.59
N SER A 879 18.88 -17.09 -10.44
CA SER A 879 18.70 -15.96 -9.54
C SER A 879 20.01 -15.27 -9.18
N GLY A 880 19.96 -13.99 -8.82
CA GLY A 880 21.13 -13.18 -8.45
C GLY A 880 21.80 -12.43 -9.60
N THR A 881 21.71 -12.88 -10.85
CA THR A 881 22.38 -12.27 -12.01
C THR A 881 21.89 -10.86 -12.33
N ARG A 882 20.63 -10.56 -12.09
CA ARG A 882 20.06 -9.22 -12.20
C ARG A 882 20.77 -8.19 -11.33
N HIS A 883 21.24 -8.60 -10.15
CA HIS A 883 22.02 -7.74 -9.26
C HIS A 883 23.46 -7.54 -9.73
N ILE A 884 24.05 -8.52 -10.38
CA ILE A 884 25.45 -8.47 -10.85
C ILE A 884 25.56 -7.60 -12.10
N PHE A 885 24.70 -7.82 -13.08
CA PHE A 885 24.68 -7.08 -14.35
C PHE A 885 23.24 -6.71 -14.75
N PRO A 886 22.66 -5.63 -14.18
CA PRO A 886 21.32 -5.18 -14.49
C PRO A 886 21.16 -4.71 -15.93
N ALA A 887 19.98 -4.90 -16.52
CA ALA A 887 19.65 -4.37 -17.83
C ALA A 887 19.81 -2.83 -17.88
N GLY A 888 20.38 -2.32 -18.97
CA GLY A 888 20.52 -0.88 -19.19
C GLY A 888 21.61 -0.18 -18.35
N THR A 889 22.53 -0.94 -17.74
CA THR A 889 23.71 -0.39 -17.06
C THR A 889 24.97 -1.07 -17.52
N LEU A 890 26.08 -0.33 -17.51
CA LEU A 890 27.42 -0.85 -17.81
C LEU A 890 28.22 -1.14 -16.53
N LEU A 891 27.68 -0.81 -15.35
CA LEU A 891 28.36 -1.00 -14.08
C LEU A 891 27.98 -2.34 -13.47
N LEU A 892 29.00 -3.19 -13.28
CA LEU A 892 28.89 -4.52 -12.69
C LEU A 892 29.21 -4.47 -11.19
N ARG A 893 28.74 -5.49 -10.47
CA ARG A 893 29.11 -5.71 -9.07
C ARG A 893 29.24 -7.22 -8.78
N PRO A 894 30.09 -7.63 -7.85
CA PRO A 894 30.15 -9.03 -7.44
C PRO A 894 28.88 -9.43 -6.67
N GLY A 895 28.53 -10.74 -6.71
CA GLY A 895 27.32 -11.21 -6.02
C GLY A 895 27.24 -12.73 -5.93
N ARG A 896 26.16 -13.20 -5.28
CA ARG A 896 25.80 -14.63 -5.22
C ARG A 896 24.85 -14.95 -6.36
N ILE A 897 25.07 -16.10 -6.98
CA ILE A 897 24.27 -16.63 -8.08
C ILE A 897 23.79 -18.02 -7.69
N ILE A 898 22.52 -18.30 -7.93
CA ILE A 898 21.98 -19.65 -7.78
C ILE A 898 21.42 -20.06 -9.15
N LEU A 899 21.85 -21.25 -9.62
CA LEU A 899 21.29 -21.92 -10.79
C LEU A 899 20.69 -23.24 -10.33
N ALA A 900 19.37 -23.35 -10.39
CA ALA A 900 18.62 -24.52 -9.93
C ALA A 900 17.94 -25.22 -11.11
N ILE A 901 18.35 -26.47 -11.34
CA ILE A 901 17.79 -27.35 -12.37
C ILE A 901 16.63 -28.11 -11.74
N GLN A 902 15.44 -27.96 -12.32
CA GLN A 902 14.22 -28.55 -11.80
C GLN A 902 13.96 -29.94 -12.40
N THR A 903 13.05 -30.68 -11.78
CA THR A 903 12.61 -32.00 -12.29
C THR A 903 12.11 -31.89 -13.73
N PRO A 904 12.58 -32.76 -14.64
CA PRO A 904 12.15 -32.77 -16.03
C PRO A 904 10.64 -33.01 -16.19
N LEU A 905 9.97 -32.16 -16.96
CA LEU A 905 8.56 -32.28 -17.31
C LEU A 905 8.43 -33.11 -18.59
N ARG A 906 7.64 -34.19 -18.59
CA ARG A 906 7.39 -34.99 -19.79
C ARG A 906 6.07 -34.62 -20.41
N PRO A 907 5.99 -34.51 -21.75
CA PRO A 907 4.70 -34.39 -22.45
C PRO A 907 3.83 -35.62 -22.16
N ARG A 908 2.54 -35.38 -21.87
CA ARG A 908 1.53 -36.44 -21.61
C ARG A 908 0.52 -36.60 -22.74
N GLY A 909 0.59 -35.75 -23.75
CA GLY A 909 -0.33 -35.74 -24.89
C GLY A 909 0.23 -34.89 -26.01
N ASN A 910 -0.54 -34.77 -27.09
CA ASN A 910 -0.22 -33.98 -28.27
C ASN A 910 -1.18 -32.78 -28.37
N GLY A 911 -0.70 -31.65 -28.86
CA GLY A 911 -1.56 -30.52 -29.20
C GLY A 911 -1.36 -29.27 -28.34
N TRP A 912 -2.28 -28.34 -28.51
CA TRP A 912 -2.18 -27.00 -27.95
C TRP A 912 -2.30 -26.98 -26.42
N ASP A 913 -3.25 -27.72 -25.86
CA ASP A 913 -3.49 -27.74 -24.41
C ASP A 913 -2.28 -28.27 -23.63
N GLU A 914 -1.61 -29.29 -24.19
CA GLU A 914 -0.40 -29.84 -23.61
C GLU A 914 0.77 -28.85 -23.67
N THR A 915 0.88 -28.11 -24.77
CA THR A 915 1.87 -27.03 -24.90
C THR A 915 1.68 -25.95 -23.85
N VAL A 916 0.44 -25.53 -23.61
CA VAL A 916 0.05 -24.55 -22.58
C VAL A 916 0.32 -25.10 -21.18
N ARG A 917 -0.04 -26.36 -20.91
CA ARG A 917 0.23 -27.03 -19.62
C ARG A 917 1.72 -27.04 -19.29
N LEU A 918 2.57 -27.47 -20.22
CA LEU A 918 4.02 -27.51 -20.03
C LEU A 918 4.62 -26.12 -19.77
N ARG A 919 4.15 -25.10 -20.51
CA ARG A 919 4.56 -23.71 -20.29
C ARG A 919 4.25 -23.29 -18.86
N ASP A 920 3.03 -23.53 -18.40
CA ASP A 920 2.56 -23.06 -17.10
C ASP A 920 3.21 -23.83 -15.94
N GLU A 921 3.45 -25.13 -16.09
CA GLU A 921 4.20 -25.92 -15.11
C GLU A 921 5.67 -25.49 -15.02
N ALA A 922 6.34 -25.29 -16.16
CA ALA A 922 7.72 -24.81 -16.18
C ALA A 922 7.82 -23.41 -15.57
N ARG A 923 6.91 -22.51 -15.91
CA ARG A 923 6.85 -21.16 -15.35
C ARG A 923 6.65 -21.19 -13.84
N ARG A 924 5.74 -22.02 -13.33
CA ARG A 924 5.51 -22.19 -11.89
C ARG A 924 6.74 -22.74 -11.18
N ALA A 925 7.43 -23.74 -11.76
CA ALA A 925 8.63 -24.32 -11.19
C ALA A 925 9.76 -23.29 -11.09
N ILE A 926 9.99 -22.49 -12.14
CA ILE A 926 11.01 -21.42 -12.15
C ILE A 926 10.63 -20.31 -11.16
N THR A 927 9.38 -19.88 -11.11
CA THR A 927 8.91 -18.83 -10.20
C THR A 927 9.13 -19.18 -8.73
N ARG A 928 8.84 -20.43 -8.35
CA ARG A 928 9.04 -20.91 -6.96
C ARG A 928 10.47 -20.77 -6.51
N GLU A 929 11.43 -21.06 -7.39
CA GLU A 929 12.85 -21.08 -7.05
C GLU A 929 13.50 -19.69 -7.16
N VAL A 930 13.11 -18.88 -8.15
CA VAL A 930 13.64 -17.52 -8.32
C VAL A 930 13.16 -16.59 -7.21
N GLY A 931 11.98 -16.86 -6.63
CA GLY A 931 11.40 -16.02 -5.60
C GLY A 931 10.93 -14.65 -6.12
N GLU A 932 10.83 -14.48 -7.43
CA GLU A 932 10.24 -13.31 -8.07
C GLU A 932 8.78 -13.65 -8.41
N VAL A 933 7.87 -12.70 -8.16
CA VAL A 933 6.44 -12.87 -8.49
C VAL A 933 6.31 -13.16 -9.98
N ALA A 934 5.52 -14.18 -10.32
CA ALA A 934 5.15 -14.43 -11.71
C ALA A 934 4.41 -13.21 -12.26
N GLY A 935 4.98 -12.56 -13.23
CA GLY A 935 4.36 -11.43 -13.90
C GLY A 935 3.40 -11.85 -14.99
#